data_683587416d4df68c1f291a12894501ea
#
_entry.id   683587416d4df68c1f291a12894501ea
#
_cell.length_a   1.000
_cell.length_b   1.000
_cell.length_c   1.000
_cell.angle_alpha   90.00
_cell.angle_beta   90.00
_cell.angle_gamma   90.00
#
_symmetry.space_group_name_H-M   'P 1'
#
loop_
_entity.id
_entity.type
_entity.pdbx_description
1 polymer ?
#
loop_
_entity_poly.entity_id
_entity_poly.type
_entity_poly.pdbx_seq_one_letter_code
_entity_poly.pdbx_strand_id
1 'polypeptide(L)'
;MTAGAARHRVAAVGVWLALMALAAWLCTRATYVADLSAFLPSAPTAEQRVLMAQLKNGATARVLLIGVRGGDVAARAEASRRLAEALRGSGAFDAVHNGESIGDEAAGQRLFERRYLLSPAVDARRFTVEGLREGIADTLSLLGTPAGVRIKPLLWRDPTGETVRLAEAMLPTSAPRVEDGVWVSRHVPRALLVASVRADGADLDGQAAAQALVRARFAALAGPGLTLELSGPGVFAVASRATIQGEVERLATAGTVAMVALLLVAFGSVVALGLAALPVAAGVLAGIVAVSLGAGSVHGLTLGFGTTLIGEAVDYGIYYLVQARPLGAVGWRRVHWPTVRLGLLTSLAGFAALAFSGFAGLAQLGLFSISGLVAAALTTRFVLPVLAPQGSPGLGLRQRLGAATGTLLVRLPRWRRALTALSVAALALLALLPSPWRGTLASLSPVPAAALALDASLREDLGAAEAGTLVAIEAPTETAALERAEQAGARLDTLVGQGVLQGYDSPAQRLPSPATQLARRAALPDAATLAARLAEATAGGPLPAARLDPFIADVQAQRQAAPLMRADLRGTPLAAALDAQLLPPDRDAAAGAPWTALLSLQAPAGTAGLDAARLRAALDGVAGARVVQIQPELDAIYAHYLDQARWQAGLGALAVVALLALHLRSARRLGRVLAPLAAAVVLVLAGLTLLGVTLGVLHLVGLLLVVAVGSNYALFFDHLCLDDAARDTAPDTDTLASLLMANLTTVVSFGLLATAEVPALAAVGQTVAPGALLALLLSAAFITPRPAGPRDGTPPPLVGESPGSPPK
;
A
#
# COMPACT_ATOMS: atom_id res chain seq x y z
N MET A 1 -18.72 35.26 43.33
CA MET A 1 -17.70 34.29 42.83
C MET A 1 -16.43 34.49 43.65
N THR A 2 -16.01 33.49 44.42
CA THR A 2 -14.84 33.57 45.29
C THR A 2 -13.55 33.65 44.45
N ALA A 3 -12.58 34.50 44.90
CA ALA A 3 -11.28 34.71 44.23
C ALA A 3 -10.53 33.38 43.92
N GLY A 4 -10.79 32.31 44.65
CA GLY A 4 -10.26 30.98 44.43
C GLY A 4 -10.77 30.34 43.15
N ALA A 5 -12.04 30.50 42.76
CA ALA A 5 -12.63 29.96 41.55
C ALA A 5 -12.08 30.64 40.27
N ALA A 6 -11.69 31.92 40.36
CA ALA A 6 -11.06 32.64 39.26
C ALA A 6 -9.62 32.18 39.04
N ARG A 7 -8.86 31.94 40.10
CA ARG A 7 -7.47 31.41 40.02
C ARG A 7 -7.41 30.01 39.39
N HIS A 8 -8.31 29.11 39.77
CA HIS A 8 -8.37 27.75 39.17
C HIS A 8 -8.73 27.77 37.69
N ARG A 9 -9.56 28.74 37.25
CA ARG A 9 -9.93 28.91 35.84
C ARG A 9 -8.75 29.40 34.99
N VAL A 10 -8.02 30.42 35.48
CA VAL A 10 -6.83 30.94 34.79
C VAL A 10 -5.72 29.89 34.75
N ALA A 11 -5.53 29.13 35.82
CA ALA A 11 -4.57 28.04 35.86
C ALA A 11 -4.89 26.94 34.83
N ALA A 12 -6.16 26.56 34.64
CA ALA A 12 -6.55 25.56 33.65
C ALA A 12 -6.22 25.99 32.23
N VAL A 13 -6.45 27.25 31.87
CA VAL A 13 -6.08 27.79 30.53
C VAL A 13 -4.56 27.89 30.42
N GLY A 14 -3.84 28.30 31.46
CA GLY A 14 -2.38 28.35 31.43
C GLY A 14 -1.73 26.97 31.24
N VAL A 15 -2.22 25.95 31.95
CA VAL A 15 -1.76 24.56 31.75
C VAL A 15 -2.07 24.06 30.36
N TRP A 16 -3.27 24.35 29.84
CA TRP A 16 -3.65 23.96 28.48
C TRP A 16 -2.74 24.63 27.44
N LEU A 17 -2.45 25.94 27.56
CA LEU A 17 -1.53 26.63 26.65
C LEU A 17 -0.11 26.03 26.70
N ALA A 18 0.38 25.71 27.89
CA ALA A 18 1.69 25.06 28.05
C ALA A 18 1.72 23.68 27.37
N LEU A 19 0.66 22.89 27.52
CA LEU A 19 0.53 21.60 26.86
C LEU A 19 0.46 21.75 25.33
N MET A 20 -0.26 22.75 24.81
CA MET A 20 -0.33 23.03 23.38
C MET A 20 1.02 23.47 22.81
N ALA A 21 1.75 24.32 23.53
CA ALA A 21 3.09 24.74 23.12
C ALA A 21 4.08 23.56 23.11
N LEU A 22 4.03 22.70 24.13
CA LEU A 22 4.83 21.49 24.18
C LEU A 22 4.47 20.52 23.03
N ALA A 23 3.18 20.31 22.79
CA ALA A 23 2.72 19.45 21.71
C ALA A 23 3.14 19.99 20.34
N ALA A 24 3.01 21.29 20.10
CA ALA A 24 3.48 21.94 18.88
C ALA A 24 5.00 21.78 18.70
N TRP A 25 5.78 21.93 19.75
CA TRP A 25 7.22 21.70 19.73
C TRP A 25 7.56 20.23 19.40
N LEU A 26 6.85 19.26 20.01
CA LEU A 26 7.04 17.83 19.71
C LEU A 26 6.69 17.52 18.25
N CYS A 27 5.64 18.13 17.69
CA CYS A 27 5.26 17.96 16.28
C CYS A 27 6.38 18.41 15.33
N THR A 28 7.18 19.43 15.68
CA THR A 28 8.33 19.85 14.83
C THR A 28 9.50 18.86 14.88
N ARG A 29 9.52 17.95 15.86
CA ARG A 29 10.53 16.90 16.03
C ARG A 29 10.07 15.55 15.48
N ALA A 30 8.80 15.43 15.10
CA ALA A 30 8.23 14.20 14.57
C ALA A 30 8.81 13.88 13.19
N THR A 31 9.08 12.61 12.93
CA THR A 31 9.45 12.11 11.61
C THR A 31 8.20 11.79 10.81
N TYR A 32 8.11 12.36 9.61
CA TYR A 32 6.98 12.16 8.70
C TYR A 32 7.40 11.26 7.55
N VAL A 33 6.61 10.21 7.28
CA VAL A 33 6.89 9.22 6.24
C VAL A 33 5.68 9.13 5.30
N ALA A 34 5.94 9.18 3.99
CA ALA A 34 4.90 9.05 2.96
C ALA A 34 5.11 7.77 2.12
N ASP A 35 5.39 6.66 2.79
CA ASP A 35 5.63 5.37 2.16
C ASP A 35 4.45 4.41 2.41
N LEU A 36 3.94 3.81 1.32
CA LEU A 36 2.87 2.81 1.40
C LEU A 36 3.32 1.49 2.06
N SER A 37 4.62 1.26 2.21
CA SER A 37 5.14 0.06 2.86
C SER A 37 4.68 -0.09 4.32
N ALA A 38 4.36 1.01 5.00
CA ALA A 38 3.79 1.01 6.35
C ALA A 38 2.36 0.41 6.41
N PHE A 39 1.67 0.32 5.26
CA PHE A 39 0.38 -0.37 5.12
C PHE A 39 0.52 -1.82 4.68
N LEU A 40 1.75 -2.27 4.38
CA LEU A 40 1.99 -3.68 4.13
C LEU A 40 1.95 -4.43 5.47
N PRO A 41 1.22 -5.53 5.50
CA PRO A 41 1.10 -6.35 6.70
C PRO A 41 2.44 -6.96 7.12
N SER A 42 2.60 -7.23 8.40
CA SER A 42 3.68 -8.08 8.91
C SER A 42 3.46 -9.50 8.39
N ALA A 43 4.41 -10.01 7.61
CA ALA A 43 4.30 -11.31 6.95
C ALA A 43 4.27 -12.46 7.98
N PRO A 44 3.17 -13.22 8.09
CA PRO A 44 3.07 -14.29 9.09
C PRO A 44 3.76 -15.59 8.67
N THR A 45 3.87 -15.88 7.35
CA THR A 45 4.50 -17.12 6.84
C THR A 45 5.94 -16.91 6.37
N ALA A 46 6.70 -18.00 6.20
CA ALA A 46 8.07 -17.94 5.69
C ALA A 46 8.11 -17.48 4.22
N GLU A 47 7.15 -17.94 3.40
CA GLU A 47 6.98 -17.55 2.01
C GLU A 47 6.69 -16.04 1.89
N GLN A 48 5.80 -15.55 2.73
CA GLN A 48 5.42 -14.14 2.79
C GLN A 48 6.58 -13.25 3.26
N ARG A 49 7.41 -13.73 4.18
CA ARG A 49 8.63 -13.01 4.61
C ARG A 49 9.63 -12.87 3.47
N VAL A 50 9.88 -13.94 2.69
CA VAL A 50 10.74 -13.89 1.51
C VAL A 50 10.20 -12.87 0.50
N LEU A 51 8.90 -12.93 0.21
CA LEU A 51 8.24 -12.00 -0.70
C LEU A 51 8.38 -10.55 -0.24
N MET A 52 8.14 -10.29 1.05
CA MET A 52 8.23 -8.93 1.62
C MET A 52 9.68 -8.42 1.66
N ALA A 53 10.67 -9.28 1.94
CA ALA A 53 12.08 -8.92 1.88
C ALA A 53 12.50 -8.51 0.46
N GLN A 54 12.00 -9.23 -0.56
CA GLN A 54 12.21 -8.89 -1.97
C GLN A 54 11.60 -7.54 -2.34
N LEU A 55 10.38 -7.26 -1.90
CA LEU A 55 9.70 -6.01 -2.20
C LEU A 55 10.35 -4.79 -1.52
N LYS A 56 10.90 -4.96 -0.31
CA LYS A 56 11.48 -3.86 0.47
C LYS A 56 12.94 -3.57 0.13
N ASN A 57 13.77 -4.59 0.06
CA ASN A 57 15.24 -4.43 0.05
C ASN A 57 15.91 -5.08 -1.17
N GLY A 58 15.13 -5.71 -2.05
CA GLY A 58 15.67 -6.40 -3.22
C GLY A 58 16.35 -5.45 -4.21
N ALA A 59 17.34 -5.95 -4.94
CA ALA A 59 17.96 -5.23 -6.06
C ALA A 59 16.91 -4.77 -7.08
N THR A 60 15.78 -5.46 -7.17
CA THR A 60 14.62 -5.09 -7.99
C THR A 60 13.99 -3.76 -7.60
N ALA A 61 14.03 -3.36 -6.31
CA ALA A 61 13.49 -2.08 -5.85
C ALA A 61 14.24 -0.87 -6.42
N ARG A 62 15.50 -1.06 -6.85
CA ARG A 62 16.36 -0.02 -7.44
C ARG A 62 16.35 -0.01 -8.97
N VAL A 63 15.62 -0.94 -9.61
CA VAL A 63 15.55 -1.04 -11.06
C VAL A 63 14.65 0.06 -11.62
N LEU A 64 15.20 0.79 -12.59
CA LEU A 64 14.50 1.76 -13.41
C LEU A 64 14.43 1.23 -14.84
N LEU A 65 13.21 1.04 -15.35
CA LEU A 65 12.91 0.64 -16.72
C LEU A 65 12.69 1.89 -17.54
N ILE A 66 13.38 2.00 -18.66
CA ILE A 66 13.37 3.18 -19.54
C ILE A 66 13.03 2.75 -20.95
N GLY A 67 12.00 3.37 -21.53
CA GLY A 67 11.63 3.23 -22.93
C GLY A 67 11.82 4.56 -23.67
N VAL A 68 12.42 4.52 -24.84
CA VAL A 68 12.48 5.66 -25.77
C VAL A 68 11.61 5.33 -26.97
N ARG A 69 10.46 6.00 -27.08
CA ARG A 69 9.42 5.75 -28.09
C ARG A 69 9.36 6.87 -29.12
N GLY A 70 8.93 6.54 -30.34
CA GLY A 70 8.74 7.49 -31.43
C GLY A 70 9.95 7.54 -32.37
N GLY A 71 9.95 8.44 -33.34
CA GLY A 71 10.99 8.57 -34.35
C GLY A 71 11.21 7.31 -35.20
N ASP A 72 12.27 7.28 -35.98
CA ASP A 72 12.72 6.09 -36.70
C ASP A 72 13.65 5.19 -35.85
N VAL A 73 14.07 4.07 -36.38
CA VAL A 73 14.93 3.09 -35.69
C VAL A 73 16.27 3.74 -35.30
N ALA A 74 16.89 4.45 -36.24
CA ALA A 74 18.20 5.08 -36.04
C ALA A 74 18.15 6.18 -34.96
N ALA A 75 17.11 7.03 -35.00
CA ALA A 75 16.92 8.08 -33.99
C ALA A 75 16.71 7.50 -32.59
N ARG A 76 15.92 6.41 -32.44
CA ARG A 76 15.74 5.73 -31.15
C ARG A 76 17.04 5.09 -30.66
N ALA A 77 17.78 4.42 -31.54
CA ALA A 77 19.05 3.79 -31.20
C ALA A 77 20.09 4.83 -30.74
N GLU A 78 20.20 5.94 -31.47
CA GLU A 78 21.11 7.03 -31.12
C GLU A 78 20.71 7.70 -29.80
N ALA A 79 19.42 7.98 -29.58
CA ALA A 79 18.95 8.53 -28.31
C ALA A 79 19.21 7.57 -27.13
N SER A 80 19.03 6.26 -27.36
CA SER A 80 19.34 5.22 -26.36
C SER A 80 20.82 5.23 -25.99
N ARG A 81 21.73 5.27 -26.99
CA ARG A 81 23.18 5.31 -26.76
C ARG A 81 23.62 6.54 -25.97
N ARG A 82 23.24 7.73 -26.44
CA ARG A 82 23.58 8.99 -25.78
C ARG A 82 23.03 9.09 -24.36
N LEU A 83 21.79 8.63 -24.17
CA LEU A 83 21.18 8.61 -22.84
C LEU A 83 21.95 7.66 -21.92
N ALA A 84 22.24 6.43 -22.38
CA ALA A 84 22.98 5.46 -21.60
C ALA A 84 24.37 5.97 -21.18
N GLU A 85 25.11 6.60 -22.11
CA GLU A 85 26.41 7.22 -21.85
C GLU A 85 26.31 8.33 -20.80
N ALA A 86 25.34 9.25 -20.97
CA ALA A 86 25.12 10.37 -20.05
C ALA A 86 24.74 9.89 -18.64
N LEU A 87 24.01 8.78 -18.53
CA LEU A 87 23.61 8.21 -17.24
C LEU A 87 24.77 7.49 -16.57
N ARG A 88 25.58 6.70 -17.31
CA ARG A 88 26.78 6.02 -16.79
C ARG A 88 27.77 7.01 -16.20
N GLY A 89 27.96 8.16 -16.85
CA GLY A 89 28.85 9.22 -16.39
C GLY A 89 28.36 10.04 -15.21
N SER A 90 27.10 9.90 -14.80
CA SER A 90 26.46 10.76 -13.79
C SER A 90 26.77 10.42 -12.34
N GLY A 91 27.24 9.18 -12.08
CA GLY A 91 27.43 8.67 -10.71
C GLY A 91 26.15 8.37 -9.92
N ALA A 92 24.96 8.60 -10.48
CA ALA A 92 23.66 8.33 -9.85
C ALA A 92 23.20 6.87 -10.03
N PHE A 93 23.82 6.13 -10.93
CA PHE A 93 23.49 4.76 -11.27
C PHE A 93 24.68 3.84 -11.05
N ASP A 94 24.44 2.64 -10.54
CA ASP A 94 25.44 1.59 -10.40
C ASP A 94 25.66 0.86 -11.73
N ALA A 95 24.61 0.74 -12.54
CA ALA A 95 24.66 0.12 -13.87
C ALA A 95 23.60 0.73 -14.81
N VAL A 96 23.92 0.83 -16.10
CA VAL A 96 22.99 1.23 -17.16
C VAL A 96 23.24 0.35 -18.37
N HIS A 97 22.22 -0.43 -18.76
CA HIS A 97 22.25 -1.36 -19.87
C HIS A 97 21.22 -0.98 -20.94
N ASN A 98 21.61 -0.99 -22.19
CA ASN A 98 20.75 -0.71 -23.34
C ASN A 98 20.94 -1.69 -24.51
N GLY A 99 21.67 -2.80 -24.27
CA GLY A 99 21.99 -3.78 -25.28
C GLY A 99 23.34 -3.57 -26.00
N GLU A 100 23.95 -2.40 -25.82
CA GLU A 100 25.32 -2.21 -26.24
C GLU A 100 26.25 -3.13 -25.47
N SER A 101 27.11 -3.83 -26.19
CA SER A 101 28.22 -4.54 -25.62
C SER A 101 29.31 -3.54 -25.20
N ILE A 102 28.99 -2.59 -24.31
CA ILE A 102 30.00 -1.78 -23.66
C ILE A 102 30.63 -2.70 -22.63
N GLY A 103 31.67 -3.38 -23.13
CA GLY A 103 32.40 -4.31 -22.34
C GLY A 103 33.05 -3.60 -21.16
N ASP A 104 32.76 -4.06 -19.98
CA ASP A 104 33.82 -4.26 -19.03
C ASP A 104 34.71 -5.36 -19.66
N GLU A 105 35.66 -4.93 -20.57
CA GLU A 105 36.60 -5.85 -21.21
C GLU A 105 37.29 -6.72 -20.17
N ALA A 106 37.54 -6.18 -18.99
CA ALA A 106 38.11 -6.88 -17.86
C ALA A 106 37.19 -7.96 -17.28
N ALA A 107 35.85 -7.73 -17.25
CA ALA A 107 34.89 -8.76 -16.84
C ALA A 107 34.74 -9.82 -17.92
N GLY A 108 34.61 -9.41 -19.18
CA GLY A 108 34.59 -10.32 -20.33
C GLY A 108 35.86 -11.19 -20.39
N GLN A 109 37.04 -10.60 -20.21
CA GLN A 109 38.31 -11.30 -20.12
C GLN A 109 38.31 -12.32 -18.97
N ARG A 110 37.88 -11.95 -17.76
CA ARG A 110 37.78 -12.87 -16.62
C ARG A 110 36.84 -14.05 -16.89
N LEU A 111 35.66 -13.80 -17.49
CA LEU A 111 34.73 -14.86 -17.88
C LEU A 111 35.33 -15.77 -18.96
N PHE A 112 36.00 -15.20 -19.95
CA PHE A 112 36.72 -15.95 -20.95
C PHE A 112 37.85 -16.81 -20.35
N GLU A 113 38.65 -16.27 -19.47
CA GLU A 113 39.70 -16.99 -18.76
C GLU A 113 39.15 -18.13 -17.90
N ARG A 114 37.94 -17.99 -17.33
CA ARG A 114 37.31 -18.97 -16.46
C ARG A 114 36.28 -19.86 -17.15
N ARG A 115 36.11 -19.76 -18.46
CA ARG A 115 35.04 -20.41 -19.23
C ARG A 115 34.94 -21.92 -19.02
N TYR A 116 36.05 -22.63 -18.82
CA TYR A 116 36.01 -24.09 -18.60
C TYR A 116 35.55 -24.48 -17.17
N LEU A 117 35.55 -23.56 -16.21
CA LEU A 117 34.95 -23.78 -14.89
C LEU A 117 33.47 -23.37 -14.83
N LEU A 118 33.10 -22.42 -15.70
CA LEU A 118 31.76 -21.81 -15.70
C LEU A 118 30.81 -22.43 -16.71
N SER A 119 31.29 -22.92 -17.86
CA SER A 119 30.45 -23.49 -18.91
C SER A 119 29.74 -24.76 -18.47
N PRO A 120 28.40 -24.84 -18.67
CA PRO A 120 27.62 -26.03 -18.32
C PRO A 120 27.94 -27.25 -19.21
N ALA A 121 28.59 -27.04 -20.35
CA ALA A 121 28.94 -28.11 -21.28
C ALA A 121 30.23 -28.85 -20.91
N VAL A 122 30.97 -28.37 -19.89
CA VAL A 122 32.26 -28.99 -19.49
C VAL A 122 31.99 -30.16 -18.56
N ASP A 123 32.20 -31.36 -19.12
CA ASP A 123 32.17 -32.64 -18.42
C ASP A 123 33.31 -33.55 -18.97
N ALA A 124 33.40 -34.78 -18.48
CA ALA A 124 34.38 -35.75 -18.91
C ALA A 124 34.21 -36.15 -20.38
N ARG A 125 32.99 -36.14 -20.95
CA ARG A 125 32.69 -36.45 -22.33
C ARG A 125 33.16 -35.37 -23.30
N ARG A 126 33.10 -34.10 -22.86
CA ARG A 126 33.47 -32.93 -23.68
C ARG A 126 34.87 -32.97 -24.24
N PHE A 127 35.79 -33.58 -23.48
CA PHE A 127 37.19 -33.68 -23.85
C PHE A 127 37.57 -35.09 -24.42
N THR A 128 36.60 -35.92 -24.77
CA THR A 128 36.84 -37.12 -25.60
C THR A 128 37.08 -36.71 -27.04
N VAL A 129 37.57 -37.63 -27.89
CA VAL A 129 37.76 -37.37 -29.32
C VAL A 129 36.44 -36.95 -29.99
N GLU A 130 35.35 -37.69 -29.70
CA GLU A 130 34.02 -37.39 -30.18
C GLU A 130 33.50 -36.03 -29.69
N GLY A 131 33.63 -35.75 -28.38
CA GLY A 131 33.18 -34.48 -27.79
C GLY A 131 33.94 -33.26 -28.33
N LEU A 132 35.25 -33.42 -28.57
CA LEU A 132 36.09 -32.38 -29.24
C LEU A 132 35.67 -32.17 -30.69
N ARG A 133 35.44 -33.26 -31.43
CA ARG A 133 35.02 -33.22 -32.85
C ARG A 133 33.64 -32.53 -32.98
N GLU A 134 32.69 -32.89 -32.14
CA GLU A 134 31.37 -32.30 -32.06
C GLU A 134 31.46 -30.81 -31.73
N GLY A 135 32.16 -30.43 -30.66
CA GLY A 135 32.31 -29.06 -30.25
C GLY A 135 33.03 -28.16 -31.26
N ILE A 136 34.04 -28.68 -31.96
CA ILE A 136 34.69 -27.97 -33.05
C ILE A 136 33.74 -27.81 -34.26
N ALA A 137 32.96 -28.82 -34.59
CA ALA A 137 32.02 -28.74 -35.71
C ALA A 137 30.90 -27.70 -35.43
N ASP A 138 30.39 -27.68 -34.19
CA ASP A 138 29.42 -26.67 -33.74
C ASP A 138 30.00 -25.25 -33.87
N THR A 139 31.21 -25.02 -33.37
CA THR A 139 31.88 -23.72 -33.43
C THR A 139 32.13 -23.27 -34.89
N LEU A 140 32.53 -24.19 -35.75
CA LEU A 140 32.75 -23.91 -37.17
C LEU A 140 31.43 -23.55 -37.87
N SER A 141 30.29 -24.20 -37.52
CA SER A 141 28.99 -23.88 -38.07
C SER A 141 28.57 -22.45 -37.76
N LEU A 142 28.89 -21.95 -36.54
CA LEU A 142 28.61 -20.59 -36.11
C LEU A 142 29.42 -19.52 -36.86
N LEU A 143 30.58 -19.87 -37.44
CA LEU A 143 31.36 -18.93 -38.28
C LEU A 143 30.64 -18.46 -39.54
N GLY A 144 29.70 -19.24 -40.06
CA GLY A 144 28.83 -18.86 -41.17
C GLY A 144 27.66 -17.93 -40.81
N THR A 145 27.50 -17.61 -39.52
CA THR A 145 26.45 -16.74 -39.02
C THR A 145 26.96 -15.34 -38.72
N PRO A 146 26.09 -14.33 -38.46
CA PRO A 146 26.50 -13.00 -38.02
C PRO A 146 27.34 -13.02 -36.72
N ALA A 147 27.16 -14.03 -35.86
CA ALA A 147 27.97 -14.24 -34.67
C ALA A 147 29.44 -14.60 -34.97
N GLY A 148 29.70 -15.14 -36.17
CA GLY A 148 31.02 -15.60 -36.61
C GLY A 148 32.10 -14.51 -36.58
N VAL A 149 31.72 -13.24 -36.82
CA VAL A 149 32.66 -12.11 -36.73
C VAL A 149 33.28 -11.98 -35.34
N ARG A 150 32.49 -12.24 -34.29
CA ARG A 150 32.95 -12.18 -32.90
C ARG A 150 33.64 -13.46 -32.44
N ILE A 151 33.28 -14.61 -33.00
CA ILE A 151 33.81 -15.92 -32.61
C ILE A 151 35.17 -16.19 -33.28
N LYS A 152 35.35 -15.72 -34.53
CA LYS A 152 36.58 -15.94 -35.31
C LYS A 152 37.87 -15.58 -34.56
N PRO A 153 38.05 -14.49 -33.86
CA PRO A 153 39.24 -14.18 -33.09
C PRO A 153 39.52 -15.16 -31.93
N LEU A 154 38.49 -15.79 -31.39
CA LEU A 154 38.55 -16.71 -30.27
C LEU A 154 38.84 -18.16 -30.70
N LEU A 155 38.69 -18.50 -31.97
CA LEU A 155 38.67 -19.88 -32.49
C LEU A 155 39.90 -20.71 -32.06
N TRP A 156 41.09 -20.10 -32.03
CA TRP A 156 42.32 -20.79 -31.64
C TRP A 156 42.51 -21.02 -30.12
N ARG A 157 41.77 -20.26 -29.32
CA ARG A 157 41.79 -20.40 -27.88
C ARG A 157 40.53 -21.11 -27.32
N ASP A 158 39.45 -21.11 -28.10
CA ASP A 158 38.17 -21.71 -27.73
C ASP A 158 37.51 -22.44 -28.90
N PRO A 159 38.22 -23.48 -29.48
CA PRO A 159 37.73 -24.23 -30.64
C PRO A 159 36.42 -25.00 -30.35
N THR A 160 36.10 -25.28 -29.06
CA THR A 160 34.90 -25.98 -28.68
C THR A 160 33.74 -25.04 -28.34
N GLY A 161 33.93 -23.70 -28.37
CA GLY A 161 32.91 -22.69 -28.22
C GLY A 161 32.33 -22.55 -26.82
N GLU A 162 33.10 -22.84 -25.79
CA GLU A 162 32.65 -22.75 -24.39
C GLU A 162 32.25 -21.31 -24.01
N THR A 163 32.92 -20.31 -24.61
CA THR A 163 32.52 -18.89 -24.42
C THR A 163 31.12 -18.60 -24.92
N VAL A 164 30.74 -19.18 -26.06
CA VAL A 164 29.39 -18.99 -26.63
C VAL A 164 28.36 -19.68 -25.76
N ARG A 165 28.62 -20.92 -25.36
CA ARG A 165 27.73 -21.69 -24.48
C ARG A 165 27.55 -21.03 -23.11
N LEU A 166 28.62 -20.47 -22.57
CA LEU A 166 28.56 -19.70 -21.35
C LEU A 166 27.70 -18.42 -21.50
N ALA A 167 27.91 -17.70 -22.62
CA ALA A 167 27.11 -16.52 -22.91
C ALA A 167 25.62 -16.87 -23.09
N GLU A 168 25.32 -17.96 -23.80
CA GLU A 168 23.95 -18.46 -23.97
C GLU A 168 23.32 -18.84 -22.61
N ALA A 169 24.05 -19.54 -21.75
CA ALA A 169 23.57 -19.93 -20.43
C ALA A 169 23.35 -18.74 -19.48
N MET A 170 24.06 -17.63 -19.71
CA MET A 170 23.91 -16.40 -18.92
C MET A 170 22.84 -15.46 -19.46
N LEU A 171 22.40 -15.65 -20.69
CA LEU A 171 21.31 -14.86 -21.28
C LEU A 171 19.97 -15.32 -20.70
N PRO A 172 19.08 -14.40 -20.33
CA PRO A 172 17.70 -14.76 -20.00
C PRO A 172 17.05 -15.48 -21.20
N THR A 173 16.21 -16.46 -20.94
CA THR A 173 15.52 -17.26 -22.00
C THR A 173 14.71 -16.39 -22.96
N SER A 174 14.37 -15.16 -22.56
CA SER A 174 13.57 -14.16 -23.29
C SER A 174 14.32 -12.84 -23.47
N ALA A 175 15.60 -12.88 -23.86
CA ALA A 175 16.38 -11.67 -24.10
C ALA A 175 15.69 -10.70 -25.09
N PRO A 176 15.79 -9.35 -24.87
CA PRO A 176 15.26 -8.36 -25.79
C PRO A 176 15.85 -8.52 -27.19
N ARG A 177 15.08 -8.12 -28.22
CA ARG A 177 15.60 -8.03 -29.60
C ARG A 177 16.65 -6.92 -29.67
N VAL A 178 17.68 -7.11 -30.46
CA VAL A 178 18.72 -6.11 -30.72
C VAL A 178 18.58 -5.57 -32.13
N GLU A 179 18.42 -4.28 -32.31
CA GLU A 179 18.48 -3.53 -33.59
C GLU A 179 19.46 -2.36 -33.44
N ASP A 180 20.29 -2.15 -34.44
CA ASP A 180 21.33 -1.10 -34.42
C ASP A 180 22.18 -1.09 -33.14
N GLY A 181 22.41 -2.28 -32.56
CA GLY A 181 23.23 -2.47 -31.37
C GLY A 181 22.56 -2.11 -30.05
N VAL A 182 21.28 -1.76 -30.05
CA VAL A 182 20.51 -1.47 -28.81
C VAL A 182 19.33 -2.40 -28.66
N TRP A 183 18.84 -2.57 -27.43
CA TRP A 183 17.63 -3.33 -27.13
C TRP A 183 16.39 -2.60 -27.66
N VAL A 184 15.53 -3.34 -28.33
CA VAL A 184 14.27 -2.84 -28.87
C VAL A 184 13.11 -3.75 -28.46
N SER A 185 11.92 -3.17 -28.34
CA SER A 185 10.67 -3.90 -28.11
C SER A 185 10.31 -4.74 -29.35
N ARG A 186 9.68 -5.90 -29.11
CA ARG A 186 9.12 -6.75 -30.17
C ARG A 186 7.74 -6.31 -30.63
N HIS A 187 7.04 -5.54 -29.80
CA HIS A 187 5.61 -5.23 -29.97
C HIS A 187 5.36 -3.75 -30.27
N VAL A 188 6.21 -2.85 -29.79
CA VAL A 188 6.03 -1.40 -29.87
C VAL A 188 7.31 -0.75 -30.40
N PRO A 189 7.26 0.32 -31.24
CA PRO A 189 8.45 1.00 -31.73
C PRO A 189 9.14 1.80 -30.63
N ARG A 190 9.89 1.12 -29.76
CA ARG A 190 10.67 1.73 -28.65
C ARG A 190 12.02 1.06 -28.46
N ALA A 191 13.04 1.84 -28.11
CA ALA A 191 14.29 1.34 -27.60
C ALA A 191 14.21 1.21 -26.07
N LEU A 192 14.95 0.26 -25.51
CA LEU A 192 14.86 -0.16 -24.11
C LEU A 192 16.18 0.07 -23.39
N LEU A 193 16.12 0.54 -22.16
CA LEU A 193 17.25 0.61 -21.24
C LEU A 193 16.79 0.12 -19.85
N VAL A 194 17.73 -0.46 -19.12
CA VAL A 194 17.57 -0.82 -17.72
C VAL A 194 18.67 -0.13 -16.93
N ALA A 195 18.31 0.60 -15.91
CA ALA A 195 19.25 1.25 -15.01
C ALA A 195 19.05 0.80 -13.56
N SER A 196 20.14 0.60 -12.84
CA SER A 196 20.13 0.35 -11.40
C SER A 196 20.49 1.66 -10.69
N VAL A 197 19.54 2.22 -9.98
CA VAL A 197 19.74 3.47 -9.21
C VAL A 197 20.65 3.16 -8.01
N ARG A 198 21.64 4.03 -7.74
CA ARG A 198 22.56 3.87 -6.62
C ARG A 198 21.87 4.08 -5.27
N ALA A 199 20.91 5.00 -5.21
CA ALA A 199 20.10 5.22 -4.02
C ALA A 199 19.28 3.98 -3.68
N ASP A 200 19.13 3.70 -2.40
CA ASP A 200 18.30 2.58 -1.91
C ASP A 200 16.84 2.74 -2.38
N GLY A 201 16.13 1.62 -2.53
CA GLY A 201 14.72 1.64 -2.89
C GLY A 201 13.84 2.40 -1.88
N ALA A 202 14.25 2.44 -0.61
CA ALA A 202 13.61 3.21 0.44
C ALA A 202 13.98 4.70 0.46
N ASP A 203 15.08 5.10 -0.19
CA ASP A 203 15.48 6.51 -0.33
C ASP A 203 14.70 7.17 -1.49
N LEU A 204 13.49 7.64 -1.17
CA LEU A 204 12.60 8.25 -2.16
C LEU A 204 13.15 9.56 -2.73
N ASP A 205 13.99 10.29 -2.01
CA ASP A 205 14.60 11.53 -2.50
C ASP A 205 15.69 11.21 -3.51
N GLY A 206 16.55 10.23 -3.23
CA GLY A 206 17.54 9.72 -4.17
C GLY A 206 16.92 9.12 -5.42
N GLN A 207 15.82 8.36 -5.27
CA GLN A 207 15.04 7.81 -6.39
C GLN A 207 14.43 8.93 -7.25
N ALA A 208 13.85 9.97 -6.64
CA ALA A 208 13.29 11.11 -7.34
C ALA A 208 14.36 11.92 -8.09
N ALA A 209 15.53 12.14 -7.47
CA ALA A 209 16.66 12.82 -8.09
C ALA A 209 17.19 12.04 -9.31
N ALA A 210 17.30 10.71 -9.22
CA ALA A 210 17.71 9.87 -10.34
C ALA A 210 16.72 9.95 -11.50
N GLN A 211 15.41 9.89 -11.24
CA GLN A 211 14.38 10.05 -12.27
C GLN A 211 14.38 11.44 -12.90
N ALA A 212 14.56 12.49 -12.11
CA ALA A 212 14.67 13.87 -12.61
C ALA A 212 15.90 14.03 -13.53
N LEU A 213 17.02 13.40 -13.16
CA LEU A 213 18.23 13.38 -13.99
C LEU A 213 17.98 12.68 -15.33
N VAL A 214 17.32 11.52 -15.35
CA VAL A 214 16.95 10.83 -16.61
C VAL A 214 16.11 11.73 -17.49
N ARG A 215 15.06 12.37 -16.94
CA ARG A 215 14.20 13.29 -17.69
C ARG A 215 14.97 14.50 -18.24
N ALA A 216 15.84 15.10 -17.43
CA ALA A 216 16.65 16.25 -17.84
C ALA A 216 17.65 15.88 -18.94
N ARG A 217 18.34 14.75 -18.81
CA ARG A 217 19.29 14.27 -19.83
C ARG A 217 18.57 13.91 -21.12
N PHE A 218 17.45 13.22 -21.03
CA PHE A 218 16.64 12.91 -22.22
C PHE A 218 16.16 14.18 -22.93
N ALA A 219 15.61 15.14 -22.20
CA ALA A 219 15.15 16.41 -22.79
C ALA A 219 16.26 17.20 -23.50
N ALA A 220 17.52 17.09 -23.02
CA ALA A 220 18.68 17.72 -23.63
C ALA A 220 19.20 16.98 -24.87
N LEU A 221 18.94 15.68 -25.00
CA LEU A 221 19.54 14.80 -26.00
C LEU A 221 18.53 14.34 -27.07
N ALA A 222 17.23 14.32 -26.73
CA ALA A 222 16.21 13.79 -27.61
C ALA A 222 15.91 14.73 -28.79
N GLY A 223 15.86 14.14 -29.99
CA GLY A 223 15.34 14.80 -31.17
C GLY A 223 13.82 14.98 -31.14
N PRO A 224 13.25 15.76 -32.05
CA PRO A 224 11.81 15.97 -32.13
C PRO A 224 11.07 14.64 -32.40
N GLY A 225 9.93 14.45 -31.74
CA GLY A 225 9.09 13.27 -31.91
C GLY A 225 9.49 12.06 -31.07
N LEU A 226 10.51 12.14 -30.23
CA LEU A 226 10.86 11.11 -29.26
C LEU A 226 10.18 11.39 -27.91
N THR A 227 9.70 10.35 -27.26
CA THR A 227 9.08 10.40 -25.92
C THR A 227 9.76 9.43 -24.98
N LEU A 228 9.88 9.82 -23.73
CA LEU A 228 10.47 9.04 -22.65
C LEU A 228 9.38 8.33 -21.85
N GLU A 229 9.51 7.02 -21.72
CA GLU A 229 8.69 6.17 -20.86
C GLU A 229 9.55 5.72 -19.68
N LEU A 230 9.08 5.91 -18.45
CA LEU A 230 9.78 5.47 -17.24
C LEU A 230 8.85 4.59 -16.41
N SER A 231 9.36 3.47 -15.93
CA SER A 231 8.67 2.59 -14.99
C SER A 231 9.64 1.91 -14.02
N GLY A 232 9.08 1.24 -13.04
CA GLY A 232 9.80 0.51 -12.02
C GLY A 232 9.32 0.87 -10.60
N PRO A 233 9.70 0.07 -9.59
CA PRO A 233 9.23 0.26 -8.21
C PRO A 233 9.54 1.64 -7.65
N GLY A 234 10.74 2.19 -7.91
CA GLY A 234 11.12 3.54 -7.51
C GLY A 234 10.26 4.63 -8.15
N VAL A 235 9.80 4.43 -9.41
CA VAL A 235 8.90 5.38 -10.08
C VAL A 235 7.54 5.39 -9.40
N PHE A 236 7.00 4.21 -9.10
CA PHE A 236 5.72 4.10 -8.41
C PHE A 236 5.77 4.65 -6.99
N ALA A 237 6.85 4.40 -6.25
CA ALA A 237 7.02 4.91 -4.90
C ALA A 237 7.11 6.45 -4.86
N VAL A 238 7.88 7.05 -5.76
CA VAL A 238 7.98 8.52 -5.88
C VAL A 238 6.64 9.13 -6.32
N ALA A 239 5.96 8.54 -7.31
CA ALA A 239 4.67 9.01 -7.77
C ALA A 239 3.60 8.89 -6.67
N SER A 240 3.55 7.76 -5.96
CA SER A 240 2.62 7.55 -4.85
C SER A 240 2.86 8.55 -3.72
N ARG A 241 4.13 8.83 -3.37
CA ARG A 241 4.47 9.87 -2.39
C ARG A 241 3.96 11.24 -2.82
N ALA A 242 4.18 11.61 -4.07
CA ALA A 242 3.72 12.90 -4.60
C ALA A 242 2.18 13.00 -4.59
N THR A 243 1.48 11.94 -4.99
CA THR A 243 0.01 11.87 -4.94
C THR A 243 -0.49 12.00 -3.50
N ILE A 244 0.08 11.25 -2.55
CA ILE A 244 -0.31 11.31 -1.14
C ILE A 244 -0.08 12.71 -0.56
N GLN A 245 1.08 13.31 -0.81
CA GLN A 245 1.39 14.66 -0.33
C GLN A 245 0.44 15.70 -0.92
N GLY A 246 0.22 15.68 -2.23
CA GLY A 246 -0.71 16.58 -2.90
C GLY A 246 -2.15 16.44 -2.40
N GLU A 247 -2.61 15.20 -2.18
CA GLU A 247 -3.94 14.94 -1.63
C GLU A 247 -4.09 15.41 -0.18
N VAL A 248 -3.10 15.16 0.68
CA VAL A 248 -3.12 15.65 2.06
C VAL A 248 -3.21 17.18 2.09
N GLU A 249 -2.44 17.86 1.25
CA GLU A 249 -2.44 19.34 1.14
C GLU A 249 -3.78 19.86 0.60
N ARG A 250 -4.31 19.23 -0.46
CA ARG A 250 -5.62 19.55 -1.04
C ARG A 250 -6.74 19.37 -0.03
N LEU A 251 -6.80 18.22 0.62
CA LEU A 251 -7.85 17.88 1.57
C LEU A 251 -7.77 18.74 2.83
N ALA A 252 -6.56 18.99 3.36
CA ALA A 252 -6.36 19.86 4.51
C ALA A 252 -6.81 21.29 4.20
N THR A 253 -6.44 21.83 3.03
CA THR A 253 -6.81 23.18 2.61
C THR A 253 -8.32 23.27 2.34
N ALA A 254 -8.88 22.38 1.52
CA ALA A 254 -10.30 22.38 1.18
C ALA A 254 -11.16 22.10 2.42
N GLY A 255 -10.75 21.18 3.28
CA GLY A 255 -11.43 20.87 4.54
C GLY A 255 -11.44 22.05 5.50
N THR A 256 -10.29 22.73 5.65
CA THR A 256 -10.20 23.92 6.49
C THR A 256 -11.08 25.04 5.96
N VAL A 257 -11.02 25.33 4.65
CA VAL A 257 -11.84 26.38 4.03
C VAL A 257 -13.34 26.06 4.16
N ALA A 258 -13.74 24.82 3.87
CA ALA A 258 -15.14 24.40 3.98
C ALA A 258 -15.63 24.47 5.43
N MET A 259 -14.80 24.04 6.40
CA MET A 259 -15.11 24.09 7.82
C MET A 259 -15.22 25.52 8.33
N VAL A 260 -14.25 26.39 7.98
CA VAL A 260 -14.28 27.82 8.33
C VAL A 260 -15.53 28.49 7.76
N ALA A 261 -15.84 28.25 6.48
CA ALA A 261 -17.05 28.80 5.83
C ALA A 261 -18.34 28.32 6.54
N LEU A 262 -18.43 27.00 6.83
CA LEU A 262 -19.58 26.43 7.51
C LEU A 262 -19.78 27.02 8.91
N LEU A 263 -18.69 27.12 9.70
CA LEU A 263 -18.75 27.67 11.06
C LEU A 263 -19.01 29.19 11.05
N LEU A 264 -18.47 29.94 10.09
CA LEU A 264 -18.79 31.36 9.93
C LEU A 264 -20.27 31.57 9.59
N VAL A 265 -20.83 30.77 8.67
CA VAL A 265 -22.29 30.81 8.36
C VAL A 265 -23.09 30.43 9.59
N ALA A 266 -22.64 29.45 10.37
CA ALA A 266 -23.35 28.97 11.55
C ALA A 266 -23.32 29.92 12.74
N PHE A 267 -22.17 30.52 13.03
CA PHE A 267 -22.01 31.39 14.19
C PHE A 267 -21.97 32.88 13.86
N GLY A 268 -21.65 33.30 12.62
CA GLY A 268 -21.52 34.68 12.19
C GLY A 268 -20.52 35.50 13.00
N SER A 269 -19.56 34.83 13.66
CA SER A 269 -18.62 35.46 14.58
C SER A 269 -17.25 34.79 14.47
N VAL A 270 -16.23 35.58 14.18
CA VAL A 270 -14.83 35.13 14.14
C VAL A 270 -14.36 34.64 15.52
N VAL A 271 -14.84 35.27 16.59
CA VAL A 271 -14.53 34.84 17.97
C VAL A 271 -15.10 33.44 18.25
N ALA A 272 -16.34 33.18 17.88
CA ALA A 272 -16.93 31.87 18.03
C ALA A 272 -16.25 30.82 17.16
N LEU A 273 -15.85 31.20 15.92
CA LEU A 273 -15.01 30.36 15.05
C LEU A 273 -13.68 30.00 15.76
N GLY A 274 -12.96 30.98 16.28
CA GLY A 274 -11.71 30.75 17.02
C GLY A 274 -11.89 29.83 18.23
N LEU A 275 -12.97 30.00 18.98
CA LEU A 275 -13.31 29.12 20.11
C LEU A 275 -13.66 27.69 19.67
N ALA A 276 -14.37 27.52 18.56
CA ALA A 276 -14.68 26.19 18.00
C ALA A 276 -13.43 25.48 17.44
N ALA A 277 -12.44 26.25 16.97
CA ALA A 277 -11.17 25.70 16.46
C ALA A 277 -10.24 25.19 17.59
N LEU A 278 -10.38 25.64 18.84
CA LEU A 278 -9.49 25.21 19.94
C LEU A 278 -9.51 23.69 20.21
N PRO A 279 -10.69 23.02 20.31
CA PRO A 279 -10.74 21.56 20.42
C PRO A 279 -10.08 20.86 19.25
N VAL A 280 -10.26 21.37 18.02
CA VAL A 280 -9.66 20.80 16.81
C VAL A 280 -8.14 20.89 16.86
N ALA A 281 -7.60 22.08 17.14
CA ALA A 281 -6.14 22.27 17.24
C ALA A 281 -5.54 21.36 18.33
N ALA A 282 -6.19 21.27 19.49
CA ALA A 282 -5.76 20.38 20.56
C ALA A 282 -5.80 18.91 20.13
N GLY A 283 -6.84 18.51 19.40
CA GLY A 283 -7.00 17.15 18.89
C GLY A 283 -5.93 16.77 17.89
N VAL A 284 -5.68 17.62 16.90
CA VAL A 284 -4.66 17.37 15.85
C VAL A 284 -3.25 17.28 16.47
N LEU A 285 -2.89 18.23 17.33
CA LEU A 285 -1.57 18.20 17.98
C LEU A 285 -1.38 16.97 18.86
N ALA A 286 -2.39 16.63 19.66
CA ALA A 286 -2.34 15.43 20.51
C ALA A 286 -2.27 14.14 19.68
N GLY A 287 -3.00 14.07 18.55
CA GLY A 287 -2.98 12.94 17.62
C GLY A 287 -1.59 12.72 17.03
N ILE A 288 -0.95 13.78 16.50
CA ILE A 288 0.40 13.72 15.95
C ILE A 288 1.41 13.26 17.01
N VAL A 289 1.37 13.87 18.20
CA VAL A 289 2.28 13.53 19.30
C VAL A 289 2.11 12.06 19.72
N ALA A 290 0.87 11.60 19.89
CA ALA A 290 0.61 10.23 20.30
C ALA A 290 1.13 9.21 19.26
N VAL A 291 0.93 9.46 17.96
CA VAL A 291 1.46 8.61 16.90
C VAL A 291 2.98 8.67 16.84
N SER A 292 3.57 9.86 16.93
CA SER A 292 5.03 10.02 16.91
C SER A 292 5.70 9.27 18.07
N LEU A 293 5.14 9.32 19.26
CA LEU A 293 5.67 8.62 20.44
C LEU A 293 5.37 7.11 20.43
N GLY A 294 4.21 6.71 19.90
CA GLY A 294 3.77 5.31 19.90
C GLY A 294 4.33 4.47 18.76
N ALA A 295 4.49 5.07 17.57
CA ALA A 295 4.92 4.38 16.36
C ALA A 295 6.28 4.86 15.82
N GLY A 296 6.91 5.87 16.43
CA GLY A 296 8.21 6.42 16.03
C GLY A 296 8.16 7.32 14.79
N SER A 297 7.16 7.17 13.92
CA SER A 297 6.96 7.99 12.72
C SER A 297 5.47 8.22 12.44
N VAL A 298 5.15 9.34 11.81
CA VAL A 298 3.79 9.71 11.43
C VAL A 298 3.62 9.51 9.92
N HIS A 299 2.71 8.64 9.53
CA HIS A 299 2.47 8.33 8.14
C HIS A 299 1.60 9.40 7.47
N GLY A 300 1.90 9.76 6.20
CA GLY A 300 1.16 10.79 5.45
C GLY A 300 -0.34 10.51 5.34
N LEU A 301 -0.74 9.24 5.15
CA LEU A 301 -2.15 8.86 5.14
C LEU A 301 -2.82 9.09 6.50
N THR A 302 -2.13 8.92 7.62
CA THR A 302 -2.66 9.24 8.96
C THR A 302 -2.96 10.73 9.08
N LEU A 303 -2.14 11.60 8.49
CA LEU A 303 -2.41 13.04 8.40
C LEU A 303 -3.59 13.34 7.49
N GLY A 304 -3.71 12.65 6.36
CA GLY A 304 -4.87 12.76 5.46
C GLY A 304 -6.17 12.40 6.17
N PHE A 305 -6.18 11.34 6.96
CA PHE A 305 -7.29 11.01 7.85
C PHE A 305 -7.50 12.03 8.99
N GLY A 306 -6.48 12.79 9.34
CA GLY A 306 -6.60 13.89 10.31
C GLY A 306 -7.66 14.92 9.95
N THR A 307 -7.95 15.07 8.65
CA THR A 307 -9.04 15.94 8.18
C THR A 307 -10.43 15.45 8.65
N THR A 308 -10.61 14.14 8.82
CA THR A 308 -11.86 13.55 9.34
C THR A 308 -12.00 13.81 10.83
N LEU A 309 -10.88 13.76 11.59
CA LEU A 309 -10.88 14.13 12.99
C LEU A 309 -11.28 15.59 13.20
N ILE A 310 -10.93 16.49 12.26
CA ILE A 310 -11.39 17.89 12.30
C ILE A 310 -12.93 17.95 12.37
N GLY A 311 -13.63 17.17 11.53
CA GLY A 311 -15.09 17.10 11.53
C GLY A 311 -15.68 16.67 12.87
N GLU A 312 -15.18 15.59 13.45
CA GLU A 312 -15.70 15.05 14.72
C GLU A 312 -15.27 15.87 15.95
N ALA A 313 -14.04 16.41 15.93
CA ALA A 313 -13.54 17.26 17.03
C ALA A 313 -14.26 18.61 17.12
N VAL A 314 -14.69 19.16 15.98
CA VAL A 314 -15.48 20.40 15.91
C VAL A 314 -16.85 20.22 16.56
N ASP A 315 -17.45 19.04 16.47
CA ASP A 315 -18.78 18.76 17.02
C ASP A 315 -18.84 19.03 18.52
N TYR A 316 -17.78 18.72 19.27
CA TYR A 316 -17.71 19.03 20.70
C TYR A 316 -17.75 20.54 20.95
N GLY A 317 -17.06 21.31 20.15
CA GLY A 317 -17.10 22.77 20.18
C GLY A 317 -18.49 23.33 19.87
N ILE A 318 -19.15 22.81 18.82
CA ILE A 318 -20.52 23.17 18.40
C ILE A 318 -21.51 22.86 19.52
N TYR A 319 -21.49 21.64 20.06
CA TYR A 319 -22.39 21.25 21.16
C TYR A 319 -22.24 22.17 22.35
N TYR A 320 -21.01 22.51 22.75
CA TYR A 320 -20.82 23.42 23.87
C TYR A 320 -21.30 24.83 23.54
N LEU A 321 -20.82 25.45 22.46
CA LEU A 321 -21.10 26.85 22.12
C LEU A 321 -22.58 27.13 21.88
N VAL A 322 -23.32 26.16 21.34
CA VAL A 322 -24.76 26.30 21.06
C VAL A 322 -25.60 25.95 22.29
N GLN A 323 -25.39 24.80 22.92
CA GLN A 323 -26.22 24.26 23.98
C GLN A 323 -25.93 24.90 25.37
N ALA A 324 -24.75 25.50 25.56
CA ALA A 324 -24.47 26.22 26.79
C ALA A 324 -25.17 27.58 26.89
N ARG A 325 -25.74 28.09 25.80
CA ARG A 325 -26.39 29.40 25.77
C ARG A 325 -27.59 29.50 26.74
N PRO A 326 -28.58 28.61 26.71
CA PRO A 326 -29.75 28.69 27.62
C PRO A 326 -29.39 28.28 29.06
N LEU A 327 -28.40 27.44 29.26
CA LEU A 327 -28.12 26.79 30.55
C LEU A 327 -26.86 27.31 31.25
N GLY A 328 -26.04 28.06 30.57
CA GLY A 328 -24.69 28.39 31.00
C GLY A 328 -23.77 27.17 31.14
N ALA A 329 -22.49 27.41 31.42
CA ALA A 329 -21.46 26.34 31.48
C ALA A 329 -21.74 25.29 32.58
N VAL A 330 -22.37 25.66 33.68
CA VAL A 330 -22.72 24.76 34.79
C VAL A 330 -23.89 23.87 34.41
N GLY A 331 -24.93 24.44 33.82
CA GLY A 331 -26.12 23.72 33.36
C GLY A 331 -25.80 22.74 32.25
N TRP A 332 -25.02 23.19 31.26
CA TRP A 332 -24.56 22.31 30.15
C TRP A 332 -23.79 21.09 30.68
N ARG A 333 -22.90 21.28 31.67
CA ARG A 333 -22.15 20.18 32.29
C ARG A 333 -23.03 19.14 32.96
N ARG A 334 -24.18 19.54 33.48
CA ARG A 334 -25.11 18.62 34.15
C ARG A 334 -26.04 17.93 33.18
N VAL A 335 -26.55 18.63 32.17
CA VAL A 335 -27.59 18.16 31.25
C VAL A 335 -26.99 17.46 30.04
N HIS A 336 -26.08 18.10 29.30
CA HIS A 336 -25.63 17.63 27.99
C HIS A 336 -24.31 16.86 28.02
N TRP A 337 -23.39 17.17 28.96
CA TRP A 337 -22.10 16.48 29.05
C TRP A 337 -22.21 14.95 29.23
N PRO A 338 -23.15 14.36 29.96
CA PRO A 338 -23.27 12.91 30.04
C PRO A 338 -23.53 12.27 28.69
N THR A 339 -24.36 12.86 27.82
CA THR A 339 -24.64 12.39 26.47
C THR A 339 -23.40 12.56 25.57
N VAL A 340 -22.75 13.72 25.59
CA VAL A 340 -21.51 14.00 24.85
C VAL A 340 -20.39 13.03 25.25
N ARG A 341 -20.22 12.76 26.55
CA ARG A 341 -19.26 11.79 27.06
C ARG A 341 -19.55 10.36 26.58
N LEU A 342 -20.83 9.97 26.54
CA LEU A 342 -21.17 8.65 26.03
C LEU A 342 -20.87 8.53 24.53
N GLY A 343 -21.20 9.55 23.75
CA GLY A 343 -20.84 9.63 22.34
C GLY A 343 -19.32 9.56 22.13
N LEU A 344 -18.53 10.28 22.95
CA LEU A 344 -17.08 10.14 22.93
C LEU A 344 -16.64 8.69 23.18
N LEU A 345 -17.19 8.02 24.19
CA LEU A 345 -16.82 6.64 24.52
C LEU A 345 -17.19 5.65 23.38
N THR A 346 -18.31 5.87 22.69
CA THR A 346 -18.68 5.04 21.51
C THR A 346 -17.74 5.26 20.34
N SER A 347 -17.34 6.51 20.07
CA SER A 347 -16.31 6.83 19.07
C SER A 347 -14.95 6.23 19.44
N LEU A 348 -14.53 6.36 20.71
CA LEU A 348 -13.28 5.73 21.18
C LEU A 348 -13.30 4.21 21.04
N ALA A 349 -14.42 3.54 21.31
CA ALA A 349 -14.55 2.09 21.12
C ALA A 349 -14.42 1.69 19.63
N GLY A 350 -15.00 2.49 18.73
CA GLY A 350 -14.82 2.29 17.30
C GLY A 350 -13.36 2.44 16.86
N PHE A 351 -12.69 3.51 17.26
CA PHE A 351 -11.28 3.74 16.93
C PHE A 351 -10.32 2.78 17.65
N ALA A 352 -10.68 2.27 18.84
CA ALA A 352 -9.87 1.27 19.54
C ALA A 352 -9.78 -0.04 18.74
N ALA A 353 -10.85 -0.43 18.06
CA ALA A 353 -10.80 -1.60 17.15
C ALA A 353 -9.74 -1.42 16.05
N LEU A 354 -9.50 -0.19 15.57
CA LEU A 354 -8.46 0.11 14.59
C LEU A 354 -7.07 0.13 15.21
N ALA A 355 -6.93 0.65 16.43
CA ALA A 355 -5.64 0.74 17.11
C ALA A 355 -5.01 -0.64 17.36
N PHE A 356 -5.82 -1.68 17.46
CA PHE A 356 -5.36 -3.08 17.56
C PHE A 356 -5.29 -3.81 16.23
N SER A 357 -5.40 -3.11 15.10
CA SER A 357 -5.27 -3.71 13.77
C SER A 357 -3.84 -4.21 13.52
N GLY A 358 -3.70 -5.35 12.84
CA GLY A 358 -2.43 -5.85 12.33
C GLY A 358 -1.79 -4.96 11.24
N PHE A 359 -2.54 -3.98 10.71
CA PHE A 359 -2.03 -2.97 9.79
C PHE A 359 -1.48 -1.76 10.54
N ALA A 360 -0.19 -1.51 10.41
CA ALA A 360 0.47 -0.40 11.10
C ALA A 360 -0.20 0.96 10.81
N GLY A 361 -0.63 1.21 9.56
CA GLY A 361 -1.31 2.44 9.18
C GLY A 361 -2.69 2.61 9.84
N LEU A 362 -3.49 1.52 9.95
CA LEU A 362 -4.77 1.56 10.65
C LEU A 362 -4.59 1.71 12.16
N ALA A 363 -3.57 1.07 12.73
CA ALA A 363 -3.24 1.22 14.14
C ALA A 363 -2.83 2.67 14.46
N GLN A 364 -2.02 3.30 13.61
CA GLN A 364 -1.70 4.73 13.74
C GLN A 364 -2.95 5.61 13.65
N LEU A 365 -3.86 5.31 12.71
CA LEU A 365 -5.12 6.03 12.59
C LEU A 365 -5.98 5.91 13.86
N GLY A 366 -6.10 4.70 14.42
CA GLY A 366 -6.81 4.47 15.67
C GLY A 366 -6.21 5.27 16.82
N LEU A 367 -4.88 5.22 16.98
CA LEU A 367 -4.16 5.96 18.01
C LEU A 367 -4.31 7.48 17.86
N PHE A 368 -4.17 7.99 16.64
CA PHE A 368 -4.36 9.40 16.29
C PHE A 368 -5.76 9.87 16.67
N SER A 369 -6.79 9.12 16.26
CA SER A 369 -8.19 9.50 16.51
C SER A 369 -8.56 9.43 18.00
N ILE A 370 -8.16 8.38 18.71
CA ILE A 370 -8.41 8.25 20.17
C ILE A 370 -7.80 9.42 20.92
N SER A 371 -6.51 9.69 20.73
CA SER A 371 -5.81 10.76 21.44
C SER A 371 -6.34 12.14 21.07
N GLY A 372 -6.66 12.32 19.78
CA GLY A 372 -7.22 13.57 19.26
C GLY A 372 -8.60 13.86 19.82
N LEU A 373 -9.52 12.90 19.81
CA LEU A 373 -10.88 13.08 20.35
C LEU A 373 -10.87 13.31 21.86
N VAL A 374 -10.02 12.60 22.61
CA VAL A 374 -9.86 12.82 24.05
C VAL A 374 -9.38 14.25 24.32
N ALA A 375 -8.36 14.72 23.59
CA ALA A 375 -7.85 16.09 23.75
C ALA A 375 -8.90 17.16 23.39
N ALA A 376 -9.66 16.95 22.31
CA ALA A 376 -10.75 17.83 21.90
C ALA A 376 -11.87 17.88 22.96
N ALA A 377 -12.29 16.73 23.47
CA ALA A 377 -13.31 16.63 24.50
C ALA A 377 -12.86 17.26 25.83
N LEU A 378 -11.60 17.06 26.24
CA LEU A 378 -11.05 17.71 27.45
C LEU A 378 -10.95 19.23 27.27
N THR A 379 -10.52 19.71 26.10
CA THR A 379 -10.52 21.14 25.78
C THR A 379 -11.93 21.71 25.88
N THR A 380 -12.92 21.04 25.30
CA THR A 380 -14.34 21.45 25.41
C THR A 380 -14.84 21.44 26.84
N ARG A 381 -14.45 20.45 27.65
CA ARG A 381 -14.93 20.29 29.02
C ARG A 381 -14.34 21.27 30.00
N PHE A 382 -13.07 21.66 29.84
CA PHE A 382 -12.33 22.41 30.81
C PHE A 382 -11.95 23.82 30.32
N VAL A 383 -11.64 24.03 29.04
CA VAL A 383 -11.16 25.30 28.50
C VAL A 383 -12.30 26.17 27.99
N LEU A 384 -13.18 25.65 27.15
CA LEU A 384 -14.30 26.43 26.58
C LEU A 384 -15.22 27.05 27.66
N PRO A 385 -15.56 26.38 28.78
CA PRO A 385 -16.37 26.98 29.83
C PRO A 385 -15.72 28.17 30.54
N VAL A 386 -14.41 28.31 30.46
CA VAL A 386 -13.67 29.46 30.98
C VAL A 386 -13.69 30.62 29.99
N LEU A 387 -13.49 30.32 28.70
CA LEU A 387 -13.40 31.33 27.64
C LEU A 387 -14.76 31.85 27.20
N ALA A 388 -15.78 30.98 27.18
CA ALA A 388 -17.15 31.31 26.75
C ALA A 388 -18.20 30.75 27.76
N PRO A 389 -18.33 31.32 28.96
CA PRO A 389 -19.19 30.76 30.00
C PRO A 389 -20.68 30.74 29.66
N GLN A 390 -21.12 31.54 28.69
CA GLN A 390 -22.51 31.64 28.24
C GLN A 390 -22.71 31.08 26.80
N GLY A 391 -21.69 30.39 26.24
CA GLY A 391 -21.72 29.93 24.85
C GLY A 391 -21.61 31.06 23.83
N SER A 392 -22.13 30.85 22.63
CA SER A 392 -22.13 31.83 21.53
C SER A 392 -23.49 32.47 21.31
N PRO A 393 -23.59 33.80 21.02
CA PRO A 393 -24.88 34.44 20.70
C PRO A 393 -25.55 33.74 19.47
N GLY A 394 -26.90 33.67 19.54
CA GLY A 394 -27.65 33.04 18.46
C GLY A 394 -27.86 34.01 17.32
N LEU A 395 -27.68 33.49 16.08
CA LEU A 395 -28.06 34.18 14.84
C LEU A 395 -29.45 33.72 14.38
N GLY A 396 -30.18 34.59 13.68
CA GLY A 396 -31.48 34.25 13.08
C GLY A 396 -31.41 33.08 12.12
N LEU A 397 -30.28 32.88 11.43
CA LEU A 397 -30.07 31.73 10.55
C LEU A 397 -30.05 30.41 11.35
N ARG A 398 -29.36 30.35 12.50
CA ARG A 398 -29.35 29.16 13.35
C ARG A 398 -30.74 28.80 13.86
N GLN A 399 -31.56 29.78 14.22
CA GLN A 399 -32.93 29.56 14.63
C GLN A 399 -33.78 29.04 13.45
N ARG A 400 -33.57 29.57 12.23
CA ARG A 400 -34.22 29.07 11.02
C ARG A 400 -33.83 27.63 10.72
N LEU A 401 -32.54 27.28 10.84
CA LEU A 401 -32.06 25.91 10.67
C LEU A 401 -32.66 24.96 11.69
N GLY A 402 -32.72 25.37 12.98
CA GLY A 402 -33.36 24.60 14.05
C GLY A 402 -34.83 24.39 13.79
N ALA A 403 -35.59 25.45 13.37
CA ALA A 403 -36.99 25.35 13.02
C ALA A 403 -37.23 24.46 11.78
N ALA A 404 -36.41 24.59 10.73
CA ALA A 404 -36.48 23.72 9.55
C ALA A 404 -36.20 22.24 9.93
N THR A 405 -35.24 21.98 10.78
CA THR A 405 -34.96 20.64 11.32
C THR A 405 -36.16 20.12 12.13
N GLY A 406 -36.77 20.97 12.95
CA GLY A 406 -37.98 20.63 13.69
C GLY A 406 -39.16 20.23 12.78
N THR A 407 -39.35 20.97 11.68
CA THR A 407 -40.42 20.62 10.69
C THR A 407 -40.10 19.30 9.98
N LEU A 408 -38.82 19.03 9.66
CA LEU A 408 -38.39 17.78 9.06
C LEU A 408 -38.63 16.60 10.03
N LEU A 409 -38.31 16.78 11.31
CA LEU A 409 -38.52 15.78 12.36
C LEU A 409 -39.99 15.38 12.52
N VAL A 410 -40.92 16.32 12.36
CA VAL A 410 -42.37 16.02 12.41
C VAL A 410 -42.82 15.22 11.18
N ARG A 411 -42.14 15.40 10.02
CA ARG A 411 -42.51 14.73 8.75
C ARG A 411 -41.88 13.34 8.59
N LEU A 412 -40.65 13.15 9.01
CA LEU A 412 -39.86 11.90 8.81
C LEU A 412 -40.52 10.64 9.43
N PRO A 413 -41.16 10.67 10.62
CA PRO A 413 -41.78 9.48 11.20
C PRO A 413 -42.93 8.91 10.36
N ARG A 414 -43.50 9.71 9.44
CA ARG A 414 -44.55 9.24 8.49
C ARG A 414 -43.95 8.21 7.51
N TRP A 415 -42.68 8.33 7.16
CA TRP A 415 -41.97 7.46 6.23
C TRP A 415 -41.33 6.22 6.90
N ARG A 416 -41.51 6.05 8.21
CA ARG A 416 -40.88 4.98 8.99
C ARG A 416 -41.13 3.59 8.40
N ARG A 417 -42.37 3.28 7.96
CA ARG A 417 -42.68 1.98 7.34
C ARG A 417 -41.95 1.80 6.00
N ALA A 418 -41.92 2.84 5.17
CA ALA A 418 -41.25 2.81 3.88
C ALA A 418 -39.72 2.65 4.07
N LEU A 419 -39.12 3.38 5.03
CA LEU A 419 -37.70 3.26 5.34
C LEU A 419 -37.33 1.87 5.91
N THR A 420 -38.23 1.30 6.75
CA THR A 420 -38.02 -0.09 7.21
C THR A 420 -38.13 -1.07 6.04
N ALA A 421 -39.14 -0.94 5.18
CA ALA A 421 -39.26 -1.79 3.99
C ALA A 421 -38.03 -1.68 3.06
N LEU A 422 -37.55 -0.47 2.84
CA LEU A 422 -36.34 -0.21 2.06
C LEU A 422 -35.10 -0.87 2.68
N SER A 423 -34.93 -0.78 3.99
CA SER A 423 -33.82 -1.41 4.71
C SER A 423 -33.87 -2.94 4.65
N VAL A 424 -35.09 -3.51 4.75
CA VAL A 424 -35.31 -4.96 4.61
C VAL A 424 -35.06 -5.39 3.16
N ALA A 425 -35.55 -4.63 2.18
CA ALA A 425 -35.28 -4.90 0.76
C ALA A 425 -33.78 -4.82 0.44
N ALA A 426 -33.05 -3.83 0.99
CA ALA A 426 -31.61 -3.70 0.86
C ALA A 426 -30.87 -4.88 1.48
N LEU A 427 -31.30 -5.36 2.64
CA LEU A 427 -30.72 -6.54 3.29
C LEU A 427 -30.97 -7.81 2.45
N ALA A 428 -32.18 -7.99 1.92
CA ALA A 428 -32.51 -9.08 1.01
C ALA A 428 -31.67 -9.03 -0.28
N LEU A 429 -31.49 -7.84 -0.85
CA LEU A 429 -30.64 -7.63 -2.01
C LEU A 429 -29.19 -8.05 -1.73
N LEU A 430 -28.63 -7.64 -0.61
CA LEU A 430 -27.27 -8.02 -0.21
C LEU A 430 -27.12 -9.53 0.01
N ALA A 431 -28.17 -10.22 0.45
CA ALA A 431 -28.17 -11.67 0.61
C ALA A 431 -28.25 -12.42 -0.73
N LEU A 432 -28.86 -11.82 -1.76
CA LEU A 432 -29.01 -12.41 -3.10
C LEU A 432 -27.83 -12.13 -4.03
N LEU A 433 -27.11 -11.04 -3.82
CA LEU A 433 -25.96 -10.68 -4.65
C LEU A 433 -24.70 -11.43 -4.19
N PRO A 434 -23.77 -11.71 -5.12
CA PRO A 434 -22.45 -12.25 -4.74
C PRO A 434 -21.75 -11.29 -3.78
N SER A 435 -20.94 -11.85 -2.88
CA SER A 435 -20.23 -11.05 -1.88
C SER A 435 -19.46 -9.88 -2.51
N PRO A 436 -19.71 -8.64 -2.11
CA PRO A 436 -19.03 -7.46 -2.64
C PRO A 436 -17.59 -7.32 -2.09
N TRP A 437 -17.22 -8.13 -1.12
CA TRP A 437 -15.91 -8.14 -0.47
C TRP A 437 -14.87 -8.86 -1.34
N ARG A 438 -14.37 -8.17 -2.37
CA ARG A 438 -13.43 -8.68 -3.36
C ARG A 438 -12.19 -7.81 -3.54
N GLY A 439 -11.90 -6.94 -2.59
CA GLY A 439 -10.74 -6.08 -2.65
C GLY A 439 -9.45 -6.91 -2.74
N THR A 440 -8.47 -6.40 -3.45
CA THR A 440 -7.11 -6.94 -3.51
C THR A 440 -6.15 -5.94 -2.88
N LEU A 441 -4.94 -6.36 -2.54
CA LEU A 441 -3.92 -5.43 -2.02
C LEU A 441 -3.63 -4.30 -3.03
N ALA A 442 -3.69 -4.60 -4.32
CA ALA A 442 -3.54 -3.63 -5.41
C ALA A 442 -4.61 -2.52 -5.37
N SER A 443 -5.82 -2.80 -4.85
CA SER A 443 -6.90 -1.80 -4.73
C SER A 443 -6.61 -0.69 -3.71
N LEU A 444 -5.58 -0.84 -2.89
CA LEU A 444 -5.12 0.19 -1.94
C LEU A 444 -4.06 1.12 -2.54
N SER A 445 -3.47 0.74 -3.68
CA SER A 445 -2.40 1.49 -4.33
C SER A 445 -2.96 2.68 -5.13
N PRO A 446 -2.37 3.88 -5.01
CA PRO A 446 -2.74 5.04 -5.82
C PRO A 446 -2.13 5.00 -7.24
N VAL A 447 -1.43 3.92 -7.61
CA VAL A 447 -0.79 3.79 -8.93
C VAL A 447 -1.85 3.61 -10.01
N PRO A 448 -1.89 4.48 -11.05
CA PRO A 448 -2.87 4.39 -12.12
C PRO A 448 -2.70 3.09 -12.93
N ALA A 449 -3.81 2.52 -13.40
CA ALA A 449 -3.80 1.31 -14.24
C ALA A 449 -2.93 1.46 -15.50
N ALA A 450 -2.88 2.66 -16.11
CA ALA A 450 -2.03 2.95 -17.25
C ALA A 450 -0.53 2.81 -16.94
N ALA A 451 -0.10 3.21 -15.73
CA ALA A 451 1.29 3.07 -15.31
C ALA A 451 1.67 1.60 -15.06
N LEU A 452 0.74 0.81 -14.50
CA LEU A 452 0.93 -0.64 -14.35
C LEU A 452 0.98 -1.35 -15.71
N ALA A 453 0.14 -0.95 -16.67
CA ALA A 453 0.16 -1.50 -18.03
C ALA A 453 1.48 -1.16 -18.75
N LEU A 454 2.02 0.06 -18.55
CA LEU A 454 3.33 0.44 -19.08
C LEU A 454 4.45 -0.42 -18.48
N ASP A 455 4.42 -0.64 -17.15
CA ASP A 455 5.40 -1.50 -16.46
C ASP A 455 5.38 -2.93 -17.02
N ALA A 456 4.19 -3.51 -17.11
CA ALA A 456 4.01 -4.85 -17.66
C ALA A 456 4.56 -4.95 -19.10
N SER A 457 4.25 -3.96 -19.95
CA SER A 457 4.75 -3.91 -21.33
C SER A 457 6.27 -3.77 -21.42
N LEU A 458 6.90 -2.93 -20.55
CA LEU A 458 8.36 -2.78 -20.52
C LEU A 458 9.05 -4.05 -20.01
N ARG A 459 8.47 -4.73 -19.03
CA ARG A 459 8.98 -6.00 -18.50
C ARG A 459 8.88 -7.11 -19.53
N GLU A 460 7.75 -7.21 -20.23
CA GLU A 460 7.54 -8.18 -21.30
C GLU A 460 8.58 -8.01 -22.42
N ASP A 461 8.83 -6.77 -22.84
CA ASP A 461 9.81 -6.45 -23.87
C ASP A 461 11.26 -6.76 -23.43
N LEU A 462 11.57 -6.60 -22.15
CA LEU A 462 12.89 -6.92 -21.59
C LEU A 462 13.04 -8.42 -21.29
N GLY A 463 11.99 -9.20 -21.55
CA GLY A 463 12.00 -10.63 -21.25
C GLY A 463 11.92 -10.96 -19.76
N ALA A 464 11.69 -9.95 -18.94
CA ALA A 464 11.36 -10.10 -17.53
C ALA A 464 9.83 -10.23 -17.38
N ALA A 465 9.20 -11.07 -18.21
CA ALA A 465 7.77 -11.39 -18.04
C ALA A 465 7.52 -11.74 -16.57
N GLU A 466 6.39 -11.31 -16.05
CA GLU A 466 6.02 -11.50 -14.64
C GLU A 466 6.40 -12.91 -14.19
N ALA A 467 7.47 -13.02 -13.40
CA ALA A 467 7.76 -14.22 -12.66
C ALA A 467 6.67 -14.34 -11.58
N GLY A 468 5.45 -14.66 -12.02
CA GLY A 468 4.31 -14.88 -11.12
C GLY A 468 4.57 -16.04 -10.18
N THR A 469 5.56 -16.87 -10.52
CA THR A 469 6.00 -18.02 -9.72
C THR A 469 7.52 -18.02 -9.61
N LEU A 470 8.03 -18.13 -8.41
CA LEU A 470 9.46 -18.27 -8.13
C LEU A 470 9.71 -19.45 -7.17
N VAL A 471 10.94 -19.96 -7.20
CA VAL A 471 11.42 -20.92 -6.21
C VAL A 471 12.42 -20.22 -5.30
N ALA A 472 12.11 -20.16 -4.02
CA ALA A 472 13.03 -19.65 -3.00
C ALA A 472 13.71 -20.85 -2.32
N ILE A 473 15.04 -20.80 -2.21
CA ILE A 473 15.84 -21.87 -1.63
C ILE A 473 16.67 -21.29 -0.47
N GLU A 474 16.29 -21.67 0.74
CA GLU A 474 17.01 -21.26 1.94
C GLU A 474 18.15 -22.21 2.27
N ALA A 475 19.33 -21.67 2.59
CA ALA A 475 20.51 -22.43 2.94
C ALA A 475 21.37 -21.73 3.99
N PRO A 476 22.17 -22.44 4.81
CA PRO A 476 22.96 -21.84 5.88
C PRO A 476 24.13 -20.98 5.37
N THR A 477 24.61 -21.24 4.16
CA THR A 477 25.74 -20.53 3.55
C THR A 477 25.46 -20.19 2.09
N GLU A 478 26.20 -19.22 1.53
CA GLU A 478 26.16 -18.85 0.11
C GLU A 478 26.44 -20.08 -0.78
N THR A 479 27.47 -20.86 -0.45
CA THR A 479 27.84 -22.05 -1.20
C THR A 479 26.73 -23.11 -1.20
N ALA A 480 26.14 -23.37 -0.03
CA ALA A 480 25.04 -24.33 0.08
C ALA A 480 23.78 -23.84 -0.68
N ALA A 481 23.54 -22.52 -0.76
CA ALA A 481 22.45 -21.97 -1.56
C ALA A 481 22.65 -22.22 -3.06
N LEU A 482 23.88 -22.05 -3.56
CA LEU A 482 24.24 -22.36 -4.95
C LEU A 482 24.13 -23.85 -5.25
N GLU A 483 24.62 -24.75 -4.37
CA GLU A 483 24.52 -26.19 -4.53
C GLU A 483 23.06 -26.67 -4.59
N ARG A 484 22.21 -26.14 -3.71
CA ARG A 484 20.78 -26.44 -3.73
C ARG A 484 20.07 -25.85 -4.96
N ALA A 485 20.51 -24.68 -5.43
CA ALA A 485 20.01 -24.09 -6.67
C ALA A 485 20.35 -24.94 -7.89
N GLU A 486 21.55 -25.55 -7.94
CA GLU A 486 21.94 -26.52 -8.97
C GLU A 486 21.05 -27.78 -8.91
N GLN A 487 20.82 -28.32 -7.71
CA GLN A 487 19.93 -29.48 -7.52
C GLN A 487 18.50 -29.19 -7.99
N ALA A 488 17.97 -28.00 -7.63
CA ALA A 488 16.65 -27.57 -8.11
C ALA A 488 16.64 -27.40 -9.63
N GLY A 489 17.69 -26.79 -10.20
CA GLY A 489 17.84 -26.60 -11.64
C GLY A 489 17.74 -27.92 -12.41
N ALA A 490 18.47 -28.96 -11.98
CA ALA A 490 18.42 -30.27 -12.62
C ALA A 490 17.00 -30.91 -12.60
N ARG A 491 16.18 -30.60 -11.58
CA ARG A 491 14.77 -31.02 -11.56
C ARG A 491 13.90 -30.18 -12.49
N LEU A 492 14.15 -28.87 -12.54
CA LEU A 492 13.43 -27.94 -13.42
C LEU A 492 13.75 -28.23 -14.90
N ASP A 493 14.97 -28.61 -15.25
CA ASP A 493 15.36 -29.01 -16.63
C ASP A 493 14.50 -30.17 -17.14
N THR A 494 14.14 -31.09 -16.26
CA THR A 494 13.21 -32.19 -16.62
C THR A 494 11.82 -31.65 -16.97
N LEU A 495 11.34 -30.63 -16.26
CA LEU A 495 10.04 -29.99 -16.54
C LEU A 495 10.09 -29.13 -17.80
N VAL A 496 11.23 -28.51 -18.11
CA VAL A 496 11.46 -27.81 -19.38
C VAL A 496 11.42 -28.81 -20.54
N GLY A 497 12.09 -29.94 -20.41
CA GLY A 497 12.07 -31.03 -21.40
C GLY A 497 10.66 -31.62 -21.63
N GLN A 498 9.79 -31.56 -20.64
CA GLN A 498 8.38 -31.98 -20.73
C GLN A 498 7.43 -30.87 -21.25
N GLY A 499 7.94 -29.67 -21.52
CA GLY A 499 7.13 -28.53 -21.93
C GLY A 499 6.21 -27.95 -20.84
N VAL A 500 6.44 -28.29 -19.57
CA VAL A 500 5.70 -27.74 -18.42
C VAL A 500 6.21 -26.35 -18.05
N LEU A 501 7.50 -26.11 -18.24
CA LEU A 501 8.17 -24.82 -18.12
C LEU A 501 8.73 -24.44 -19.49
N GLN A 502 8.70 -23.15 -19.81
CA GLN A 502 9.44 -22.61 -20.94
C GLN A 502 10.94 -22.49 -20.60
N GLY A 503 11.24 -22.15 -19.37
CA GLY A 503 12.59 -21.98 -18.83
C GLY A 503 12.57 -21.45 -17.41
N TYR A 504 13.76 -21.27 -16.87
CA TYR A 504 13.96 -20.65 -15.55
C TYR A 504 15.28 -19.89 -15.51
N ASP A 505 15.40 -18.96 -14.61
CA ASP A 505 16.61 -18.18 -14.36
C ASP A 505 17.10 -18.45 -12.93
N SER A 506 18.39 -18.79 -12.79
CA SER A 506 18.99 -19.24 -11.53
C SER A 506 20.35 -18.58 -11.28
N PRO A 507 20.67 -18.22 -10.01
CA PRO A 507 22.01 -17.72 -9.68
C PRO A 507 23.10 -18.72 -10.02
N ALA A 508 22.83 -20.03 -9.95
CA ALA A 508 23.79 -21.08 -10.26
C ALA A 508 24.14 -21.19 -11.76
N GLN A 509 23.29 -20.68 -12.65
CA GLN A 509 23.61 -20.57 -14.09
C GLN A 509 24.68 -19.50 -14.35
N ARG A 510 24.76 -18.47 -13.51
CA ARG A 510 25.74 -17.38 -13.60
C ARG A 510 27.01 -17.67 -12.81
N LEU A 511 26.86 -18.25 -11.63
CA LEU A 511 27.97 -18.65 -10.77
C LEU A 511 27.68 -20.06 -10.24
N PRO A 512 28.21 -21.10 -10.88
CA PRO A 512 28.13 -22.46 -10.39
C PRO A 512 28.81 -22.58 -9.01
N SER A 513 28.32 -23.51 -8.19
CA SER A 513 28.90 -23.77 -6.88
C SER A 513 30.40 -24.12 -6.98
N PRO A 514 31.18 -23.85 -5.94
CA PRO A 514 32.58 -24.29 -5.91
C PRO A 514 32.74 -25.80 -6.14
N ALA A 515 31.79 -26.61 -5.67
CA ALA A 515 31.79 -28.06 -5.89
C ALA A 515 31.65 -28.41 -7.39
N THR A 516 30.75 -27.78 -8.09
CA THR A 516 30.56 -27.95 -9.55
C THR A 516 31.75 -27.46 -10.33
N GLN A 517 32.32 -26.30 -9.97
CA GLN A 517 33.54 -25.80 -10.60
C GLN A 517 34.73 -26.74 -10.43
N LEU A 518 34.91 -27.33 -9.23
CA LEU A 518 35.95 -28.32 -8.96
C LEU A 518 35.72 -29.62 -9.73
N ALA A 519 34.47 -30.07 -9.86
CA ALA A 519 34.15 -31.25 -10.66
C ALA A 519 34.46 -31.02 -12.14
N ARG A 520 34.12 -29.85 -12.71
CA ARG A 520 34.52 -29.46 -14.08
C ARG A 520 36.04 -29.37 -14.22
N ARG A 521 36.75 -28.81 -13.27
CA ARG A 521 38.21 -28.76 -13.23
C ARG A 521 38.82 -30.17 -13.28
N ALA A 522 38.26 -31.09 -12.53
CA ALA A 522 38.73 -32.50 -12.52
C ALA A 522 38.52 -33.22 -13.86
N ALA A 523 37.52 -32.80 -14.62
CA ALA A 523 37.25 -33.36 -15.98
C ALA A 523 38.23 -32.88 -17.05
N LEU A 524 39.04 -31.82 -16.79
CA LEU A 524 39.99 -31.30 -17.77
C LEU A 524 41.19 -32.24 -17.90
N PRO A 525 41.53 -32.69 -19.14
CA PRO A 525 42.65 -33.59 -19.39
C PRO A 525 44.01 -32.86 -19.23
N ASP A 526 45.07 -33.62 -18.99
CA ASP A 526 46.43 -33.11 -19.08
C ASP A 526 46.82 -32.73 -20.50
N ALA A 527 47.91 -31.97 -20.67
CA ALA A 527 48.32 -31.41 -21.94
C ALA A 527 48.61 -32.50 -23.01
N ALA A 528 49.27 -33.60 -22.60
CA ALA A 528 49.64 -34.68 -23.53
C ALA A 528 48.39 -35.45 -24.04
N THR A 529 47.47 -35.78 -23.11
CA THR A 529 46.18 -36.40 -23.43
C THR A 529 45.31 -35.50 -24.29
N LEU A 530 45.27 -34.21 -23.99
CA LEU A 530 44.47 -33.26 -24.81
C LEU A 530 45.06 -33.10 -26.20
N ALA A 531 46.35 -32.97 -26.35
CA ALA A 531 47.02 -32.84 -27.64
C ALA A 531 46.77 -34.09 -28.51
N ALA A 532 46.90 -35.31 -27.95
CA ALA A 532 46.65 -36.56 -28.68
C ALA A 532 45.19 -36.63 -29.15
N ARG A 533 44.19 -36.33 -28.29
CA ARG A 533 42.75 -36.33 -28.64
C ARG A 533 42.41 -35.26 -29.68
N LEU A 534 43.07 -34.10 -29.61
CA LEU A 534 42.87 -33.02 -30.57
C LEU A 534 43.44 -33.41 -31.96
N ALA A 535 44.59 -34.02 -32.02
CA ALA A 535 45.17 -34.50 -33.27
C ALA A 535 44.24 -35.50 -33.98
N GLU A 536 43.61 -36.41 -33.24
CA GLU A 536 42.62 -37.35 -33.75
C GLU A 536 41.28 -36.67 -34.09
N ALA A 537 40.76 -35.74 -33.25
CA ALA A 537 39.52 -35.05 -33.49
C ALA A 537 39.55 -34.13 -34.69
N THR A 538 40.70 -33.53 -34.99
CA THR A 538 40.90 -32.60 -36.14
C THR A 538 41.42 -33.28 -37.40
N ALA A 539 41.68 -34.59 -37.36
CA ALA A 539 42.17 -35.33 -38.50
C ALA A 539 41.20 -35.23 -39.71
N GLY A 540 41.72 -34.74 -40.83
CA GLY A 540 40.91 -34.48 -42.03
C GLY A 540 39.97 -33.26 -41.96
N GLY A 541 40.00 -32.49 -40.85
CA GLY A 541 39.20 -31.30 -40.65
C GLY A 541 39.90 -30.00 -41.12
N PRO A 542 39.19 -28.86 -41.13
CA PRO A 542 39.72 -27.56 -41.54
C PRO A 542 40.62 -26.89 -40.52
N LEU A 543 40.66 -27.37 -39.25
CA LEU A 543 41.49 -26.82 -38.17
C LEU A 543 42.71 -27.70 -37.94
N PRO A 544 43.94 -27.21 -38.25
CA PRO A 544 45.16 -27.95 -37.95
C PRO A 544 45.45 -27.98 -36.45
N ALA A 545 45.67 -29.18 -35.88
CA ALA A 545 45.97 -29.39 -34.45
C ALA A 545 47.12 -28.53 -33.91
N ALA A 546 48.18 -28.35 -34.75
CA ALA A 546 49.35 -27.55 -34.40
C ALA A 546 49.02 -26.04 -34.09
N ARG A 547 47.89 -25.53 -34.51
CA ARG A 547 47.46 -24.14 -34.19
C ARG A 547 46.61 -24.04 -32.95
N LEU A 548 46.31 -25.13 -32.27
CA LEU A 548 45.50 -25.20 -31.06
C LEU A 548 46.33 -25.21 -29.77
N ASP A 549 47.63 -24.97 -29.84
CA ASP A 549 48.49 -24.83 -28.61
C ASP A 549 47.92 -23.79 -27.63
N PRO A 550 47.39 -22.61 -28.05
CA PRO A 550 46.77 -21.66 -27.10
C PRO A 550 45.59 -22.24 -26.36
N PHE A 551 44.77 -23.09 -26.98
CA PHE A 551 43.66 -23.80 -26.35
C PHE A 551 44.18 -24.77 -25.28
N ILE A 552 45.22 -25.56 -25.62
CA ILE A 552 45.85 -26.50 -24.68
C ILE A 552 46.39 -25.72 -23.46
N ALA A 553 47.08 -24.60 -23.71
CA ALA A 553 47.61 -23.75 -22.65
C ALA A 553 46.49 -23.20 -21.74
N ASP A 554 45.39 -22.71 -22.31
CA ASP A 554 44.21 -22.21 -21.55
C ASP A 554 43.59 -23.32 -20.68
N VAL A 555 43.41 -24.54 -21.23
CA VAL A 555 42.89 -25.68 -20.45
C VAL A 555 43.81 -26.03 -19.30
N GLN A 556 45.13 -26.05 -19.51
CA GLN A 556 46.10 -26.34 -18.45
C GLN A 556 46.12 -25.27 -17.34
N ALA A 557 46.00 -24.00 -17.72
CA ALA A 557 45.86 -22.91 -16.76
C ALA A 557 44.61 -23.09 -15.85
N GLN A 558 43.54 -23.58 -16.42
CA GLN A 558 42.27 -23.80 -15.67
C GLN A 558 42.35 -25.03 -14.74
N ARG A 559 43.14 -26.03 -15.07
CA ARG A 559 43.38 -27.18 -14.15
C ARG A 559 44.01 -26.78 -12.81
N GLN A 560 44.69 -25.64 -12.76
CA GLN A 560 45.34 -25.11 -11.54
C GLN A 560 44.55 -23.95 -10.91
N ALA A 561 43.48 -23.48 -11.58
CA ALA A 561 42.74 -22.31 -11.16
C ALA A 561 41.86 -22.58 -9.94
N ALA A 562 41.81 -21.63 -9.01
CA ALA A 562 40.85 -21.65 -7.91
C ALA A 562 39.41 -21.41 -8.44
N PRO A 563 38.37 -21.95 -7.78
CA PRO A 563 37.01 -21.63 -8.11
C PRO A 563 36.75 -20.13 -8.04
N LEU A 564 35.94 -19.63 -8.97
CA LEU A 564 35.48 -18.25 -8.98
C LEU A 564 34.43 -18.08 -7.88
N MET A 565 34.57 -17.06 -7.05
CA MET A 565 33.67 -16.74 -5.97
C MET A 565 32.89 -15.45 -6.28
N ARG A 566 31.75 -15.24 -5.61
CA ARG A 566 30.95 -13.99 -5.75
C ARG A 566 31.80 -12.72 -5.50
N ALA A 567 32.73 -12.78 -4.55
CA ALA A 567 33.61 -11.67 -4.23
C ALA A 567 34.48 -11.22 -5.43
N ASP A 568 34.86 -12.17 -6.30
CA ASP A 568 35.69 -11.91 -7.48
C ASP A 568 34.93 -11.20 -8.61
N LEU A 569 33.57 -11.22 -8.55
CA LEU A 569 32.69 -10.59 -9.50
C LEU A 569 32.32 -9.15 -9.13
N ARG A 570 32.76 -8.65 -7.96
CA ARG A 570 32.42 -7.30 -7.52
C ARG A 570 32.78 -6.24 -8.55
N GLY A 571 31.88 -5.29 -8.76
CA GLY A 571 32.05 -4.22 -9.75
C GLY A 571 31.79 -4.65 -11.18
N THR A 572 31.33 -5.88 -11.43
CA THR A 572 30.88 -6.33 -12.76
C THR A 572 29.35 -6.30 -12.89
N PRO A 573 28.80 -6.19 -14.10
CA PRO A 573 27.36 -6.33 -14.33
C PRO A 573 26.79 -7.68 -13.85
N LEU A 574 27.63 -8.73 -13.89
CA LEU A 574 27.24 -10.06 -13.45
C LEU A 574 27.02 -10.12 -11.93
N ALA A 575 27.78 -9.34 -11.16
CA ALA A 575 27.57 -9.25 -9.70
C ALA A 575 26.17 -8.70 -9.37
N ALA A 576 25.73 -7.66 -10.05
CA ALA A 576 24.40 -7.08 -9.81
C ALA A 576 23.26 -8.08 -10.11
N ALA A 577 23.39 -8.84 -11.21
CA ALA A 577 22.43 -9.88 -11.58
C ALA A 577 22.42 -11.03 -10.55
N LEU A 578 23.61 -11.41 -10.05
CA LEU A 578 23.76 -12.44 -9.02
C LEU A 578 23.20 -11.97 -7.68
N ASP A 579 23.46 -10.72 -7.28
CA ASP A 579 22.98 -10.11 -6.03
C ASP A 579 21.44 -9.98 -6.00
N ALA A 580 20.81 -9.86 -7.16
CA ALA A 580 19.35 -9.86 -7.27
C ALA A 580 18.72 -11.23 -6.97
N GLN A 581 19.46 -12.31 -7.15
CA GLN A 581 18.96 -13.69 -7.03
C GLN A 581 19.58 -14.44 -5.84
N LEU A 582 20.71 -13.99 -5.31
CA LEU A 582 21.41 -14.63 -4.19
C LEU A 582 21.49 -13.64 -3.02
N LEU A 583 20.48 -13.71 -2.16
CA LEU A 583 20.25 -12.76 -1.08
C LEU A 583 21.05 -13.18 0.17
N PRO A 584 21.88 -12.29 0.73
CA PRO A 584 22.46 -12.50 2.03
C PRO A 584 21.39 -12.43 3.14
N PRO A 585 21.68 -12.97 4.33
CA PRO A 585 20.86 -12.74 5.51
C PRO A 585 20.65 -11.26 5.77
N ASP A 586 19.45 -10.90 6.26
CA ASP A 586 19.16 -9.51 6.63
C ASP A 586 20.13 -9.03 7.72
N ARG A 587 20.60 -7.78 7.64
CA ARG A 587 21.58 -7.22 8.59
C ARG A 587 21.09 -7.22 10.03
N ASP A 588 19.76 -7.08 10.21
CA ASP A 588 19.09 -7.06 11.51
C ASP A 588 18.60 -8.45 11.96
N ALA A 589 18.85 -9.50 11.15
CA ALA A 589 18.43 -10.85 11.48
C ALA A 589 19.32 -11.47 12.56
N ALA A 590 18.73 -12.41 13.30
CA ALA A 590 19.48 -13.19 14.30
C ALA A 590 20.69 -13.92 13.69
N ALA A 591 21.74 -14.10 14.46
CA ALA A 591 22.92 -14.85 14.03
C ALA A 591 22.52 -16.26 13.53
N GLY A 592 22.93 -16.60 12.29
CA GLY A 592 22.56 -17.87 11.66
C GLY A 592 21.35 -17.79 10.71
N ALA A 593 20.86 -16.60 10.38
CA ALA A 593 19.84 -16.46 9.36
C ALA A 593 20.32 -16.98 7.98
N PRO A 594 19.45 -17.63 7.20
CA PRO A 594 19.84 -18.31 5.97
C PRO A 594 20.11 -17.36 4.83
N TRP A 595 20.96 -17.80 3.90
CA TRP A 595 21.05 -17.28 2.55
C TRP A 595 19.86 -17.77 1.75
N THR A 596 19.36 -16.96 0.80
CA THR A 596 18.23 -17.33 -0.05
C THR A 596 18.63 -17.21 -1.52
N ALA A 597 18.57 -18.32 -2.25
CA ALA A 597 18.65 -18.32 -3.71
C ALA A 597 17.25 -18.27 -4.31
N LEU A 598 17.06 -17.40 -5.31
CA LEU A 598 15.79 -17.21 -6.00
C LEU A 598 15.90 -17.68 -7.45
N LEU A 599 15.02 -18.57 -7.85
CA LEU A 599 14.89 -19.03 -9.23
C LEU A 599 13.56 -18.51 -9.78
N SER A 600 13.62 -17.72 -10.83
CA SER A 600 12.45 -17.20 -11.53
C SER A 600 11.98 -18.19 -12.59
N LEU A 601 10.70 -18.60 -12.53
CA LEU A 601 10.15 -19.59 -13.47
C LEU A 601 9.35 -18.89 -14.57
N GLN A 602 9.45 -19.42 -15.80
CA GLN A 602 8.73 -18.92 -16.97
C GLN A 602 7.69 -19.94 -17.42
N ALA A 603 6.44 -19.48 -17.51
CA ALA A 603 5.35 -20.29 -18.02
C ALA A 603 5.43 -20.39 -19.56
N PRO A 604 5.03 -21.50 -20.17
CA PRO A 604 4.87 -21.60 -21.62
C PRO A 604 3.88 -20.54 -22.12
N ALA A 605 4.14 -19.98 -23.30
CA ALA A 605 3.28 -18.98 -23.92
C ALA A 605 1.84 -19.51 -24.06
N GLY A 606 0.85 -18.67 -23.69
CA GLY A 606 -0.57 -19.00 -23.79
C GLY A 606 -1.13 -19.84 -22.61
N THR A 607 -0.35 -20.12 -21.57
CA THR A 607 -0.84 -20.78 -20.35
C THR A 607 -1.25 -19.75 -19.27
N ALA A 608 -2.32 -20.06 -18.54
CA ALA A 608 -2.84 -19.18 -17.47
C ALA A 608 -2.00 -19.17 -16.17
N GLY A 609 -0.80 -19.75 -16.20
CA GLY A 609 0.09 -19.84 -15.04
C GLY A 609 0.72 -21.23 -14.89
N LEU A 610 1.55 -21.39 -13.87
CA LEU A 610 2.23 -22.64 -13.55
C LEU A 610 1.49 -23.42 -12.46
N ASP A 611 1.41 -24.73 -12.61
CA ASP A 611 0.86 -25.63 -11.60
C ASP A 611 1.83 -25.78 -10.42
N ALA A 612 1.52 -25.09 -9.33
CA ALA A 612 2.34 -25.11 -8.12
C ALA A 612 2.42 -26.50 -7.47
N ALA A 613 1.40 -27.35 -7.60
CA ALA A 613 1.43 -28.69 -7.04
C ALA A 613 2.45 -29.56 -7.77
N ARG A 614 2.47 -29.45 -9.08
CA ARG A 614 3.43 -30.16 -9.93
C ARG A 614 4.87 -29.70 -9.71
N LEU A 615 5.04 -28.38 -9.53
CA LEU A 615 6.35 -27.81 -9.20
C LEU A 615 6.83 -28.25 -7.81
N ARG A 616 5.96 -28.24 -6.81
CA ARG A 616 6.31 -28.73 -5.45
C ARG A 616 6.71 -30.20 -5.48
N ALA A 617 5.94 -31.03 -6.19
CA ALA A 617 6.27 -32.45 -6.34
C ALA A 617 7.60 -32.68 -7.05
N ALA A 618 7.94 -31.88 -8.07
CA ALA A 618 9.23 -31.98 -8.76
C ALA A 618 10.42 -31.56 -7.88
N LEU A 619 10.21 -30.57 -7.01
CA LEU A 619 11.24 -30.05 -6.10
C LEU A 619 11.27 -30.78 -4.74
N ASP A 620 10.45 -31.79 -4.56
CA ASP A 620 10.47 -32.62 -3.37
C ASP A 620 11.85 -33.27 -3.20
N GLY A 621 12.39 -33.18 -1.98
CA GLY A 621 13.75 -33.63 -1.65
C GLY A 621 14.87 -32.60 -1.90
N VAL A 622 14.59 -31.40 -2.45
CA VAL A 622 15.54 -30.28 -2.43
C VAL A 622 15.36 -29.50 -1.12
N ALA A 623 16.35 -29.63 -0.24
CA ALA A 623 16.27 -29.04 1.10
C ALA A 623 16.11 -27.52 1.04
N GLY A 624 15.12 -26.98 1.75
CA GLY A 624 14.85 -25.54 1.83
C GLY A 624 14.22 -24.93 0.60
N ALA A 625 13.87 -25.71 -0.43
CA ALA A 625 13.18 -25.23 -1.62
C ALA A 625 11.68 -25.01 -1.34
N ARG A 626 11.15 -23.85 -1.76
CA ARG A 626 9.76 -23.46 -1.64
C ARG A 626 9.26 -22.82 -2.92
N VAL A 627 8.10 -23.26 -3.42
CA VAL A 627 7.44 -22.64 -4.56
C VAL A 627 6.57 -21.51 -4.04
N VAL A 628 6.86 -20.28 -4.45
CA VAL A 628 6.15 -19.05 -4.08
C VAL A 628 5.40 -18.53 -5.30
N GLN A 629 4.09 -18.47 -5.22
CA GLN A 629 3.24 -17.83 -6.22
C GLN A 629 2.87 -16.43 -5.72
N ILE A 630 3.40 -15.40 -6.38
CA ILE A 630 3.34 -14.02 -5.89
C ILE A 630 1.89 -13.56 -5.73
N GLN A 631 1.06 -13.72 -6.77
CA GLN A 631 -0.32 -13.23 -6.73
C GLN A 631 -1.20 -13.98 -5.72
N PRO A 632 -1.25 -15.33 -5.71
CA PRO A 632 -1.99 -16.08 -4.70
C PRO A 632 -1.54 -15.78 -3.26
N GLU A 633 -0.23 -15.58 -3.02
CA GLU A 633 0.27 -15.22 -1.69
C GLU A 633 -0.17 -13.81 -1.26
N LEU A 634 -0.13 -12.83 -2.18
CA LEU A 634 -0.66 -11.49 -1.91
C LEU A 634 -2.17 -11.51 -1.64
N ASP A 635 -2.92 -12.30 -2.41
CA ASP A 635 -4.36 -12.46 -2.22
C ASP A 635 -4.68 -13.18 -0.89
N ALA A 636 -3.88 -14.20 -0.52
CA ALA A 636 -4.01 -14.89 0.77
C ALA A 636 -3.70 -13.96 1.96
N ILE A 637 -2.65 -13.14 1.83
CA ILE A 637 -2.33 -12.09 2.80
C ILE A 637 -3.53 -11.15 2.96
N TYR A 638 -4.07 -10.64 1.86
CA TYR A 638 -5.20 -9.72 1.90
C TYR A 638 -6.45 -10.37 2.51
N ALA A 639 -6.78 -11.60 2.12
CA ALA A 639 -7.91 -12.35 2.67
C ALA A 639 -7.80 -12.54 4.19
N HIS A 640 -6.61 -12.94 4.68
CA HIS A 640 -6.34 -13.07 6.11
C HIS A 640 -6.60 -11.76 6.88
N TYR A 641 -6.13 -10.63 6.33
CA TYR A 641 -6.35 -9.32 6.94
C TYR A 641 -7.79 -8.85 6.85
N LEU A 642 -8.50 -9.14 5.77
CA LEU A 642 -9.91 -8.85 5.66
C LEU A 642 -10.71 -9.60 6.74
N ASP A 643 -10.39 -10.86 6.99
CA ASP A 643 -11.02 -11.65 8.05
C ASP A 643 -10.67 -11.12 9.45
N GLN A 644 -9.42 -10.77 9.68
CA GLN A 644 -9.01 -10.11 10.93
C GLN A 644 -9.77 -8.78 11.13
N ALA A 645 -9.87 -7.96 10.09
CA ALA A 645 -10.60 -6.69 10.15
C ALA A 645 -12.11 -6.90 10.40
N ARG A 646 -12.72 -7.93 9.84
CA ARG A 646 -14.13 -8.31 10.12
C ARG A 646 -14.33 -8.63 11.60
N TRP A 647 -13.44 -9.44 12.18
CA TRP A 647 -13.47 -9.75 13.60
C TRP A 647 -13.31 -8.51 14.48
N GLN A 648 -12.36 -7.65 14.15
CA GLN A 648 -12.10 -6.41 14.89
C GLN A 648 -13.27 -5.44 14.77
N ALA A 649 -13.84 -5.27 13.56
CA ALA A 649 -15.04 -4.45 13.37
C ALA A 649 -16.24 -5.01 14.14
N GLY A 650 -16.42 -6.33 14.16
CA GLY A 650 -17.43 -7.00 14.96
C GLY A 650 -17.26 -6.76 16.46
N LEU A 651 -16.04 -6.87 16.97
CA LEU A 651 -15.72 -6.56 18.38
C LEU A 651 -15.94 -5.08 18.71
N GLY A 652 -15.53 -4.17 17.80
CA GLY A 652 -15.77 -2.74 17.97
C GLY A 652 -17.26 -2.41 18.00
N ALA A 653 -18.05 -2.96 17.08
CA ALA A 653 -19.50 -2.80 17.07
C ALA A 653 -20.14 -3.37 18.35
N LEU A 654 -19.69 -4.55 18.81
CA LEU A 654 -20.13 -5.16 20.07
C LEU A 654 -19.81 -4.27 21.27
N ALA A 655 -18.61 -3.68 21.31
CA ALA A 655 -18.20 -2.74 22.36
C ALA A 655 -19.11 -1.50 22.39
N VAL A 656 -19.44 -0.93 21.22
CA VAL A 656 -20.39 0.18 21.12
C VAL A 656 -21.77 -0.26 21.64
N VAL A 657 -22.28 -1.42 21.23
CA VAL A 657 -23.57 -1.96 21.69
C VAL A 657 -23.55 -2.19 23.21
N ALA A 658 -22.48 -2.73 23.76
CA ALA A 658 -22.32 -2.95 25.19
C ALA A 658 -22.32 -1.63 25.99
N LEU A 659 -21.59 -0.61 25.52
CA LEU A 659 -21.58 0.73 26.12
C LEU A 659 -22.98 1.36 26.11
N LEU A 660 -23.70 1.25 24.98
CA LEU A 660 -25.08 1.73 24.88
C LEU A 660 -26.01 0.96 25.81
N ALA A 661 -25.90 -0.36 25.91
CA ALA A 661 -26.72 -1.22 26.78
C ALA A 661 -26.50 -0.88 28.25
N LEU A 662 -25.24 -0.71 28.67
CA LEU A 662 -24.91 -0.32 30.05
C LEU A 662 -25.48 1.05 30.44
N HIS A 663 -25.49 1.99 29.49
CA HIS A 663 -26.01 3.34 29.74
C HIS A 663 -27.51 3.41 29.71
N LEU A 664 -28.18 2.84 28.68
CA LEU A 664 -29.63 2.93 28.46
C LEU A 664 -30.42 2.06 29.44
N ARG A 665 -29.83 0.98 29.94
CA ARG A 665 -30.41 0.02 30.90
C ARG A 665 -31.84 -0.47 30.51
N SER A 666 -32.21 -0.43 29.24
CA SER A 666 -33.50 -0.82 28.72
C SER A 666 -33.34 -1.41 27.34
N ALA A 667 -33.72 -2.68 27.14
CA ALA A 667 -33.66 -3.36 25.86
C ALA A 667 -34.53 -2.65 24.76
N ARG A 668 -35.63 -2.08 25.14
CA ARG A 668 -36.50 -1.34 24.20
C ARG A 668 -35.84 -0.05 23.71
N ARG A 669 -35.17 0.70 24.61
CA ARG A 669 -34.42 1.91 24.25
C ARG A 669 -33.21 1.55 23.43
N LEU A 670 -32.46 0.50 23.83
CA LEU A 670 -31.33 -0.01 23.07
C LEU A 670 -31.73 -0.38 21.64
N GLY A 671 -32.79 -1.16 21.45
CA GLY A 671 -33.30 -1.51 20.12
C GLY A 671 -33.74 -0.29 19.29
N ARG A 672 -34.31 0.75 19.94
CA ARG A 672 -34.68 2.00 19.30
C ARG A 672 -33.47 2.80 18.81
N VAL A 673 -32.38 2.79 19.55
CA VAL A 673 -31.12 3.45 19.17
C VAL A 673 -30.35 2.66 18.11
N LEU A 674 -30.32 1.32 18.20
CA LEU A 674 -29.59 0.47 17.27
C LEU A 674 -30.25 0.31 15.90
N ALA A 675 -31.60 0.32 15.85
CA ALA A 675 -32.33 0.11 14.60
C ALA A 675 -31.97 1.12 13.48
N PRO A 676 -31.90 2.44 13.72
CA PRO A 676 -31.46 3.39 12.70
C PRO A 676 -30.01 3.21 12.28
N LEU A 677 -29.13 2.82 13.18
CA LEU A 677 -27.70 2.58 12.89
C LEU A 677 -27.55 1.34 12.00
N ALA A 678 -28.22 0.25 12.33
CA ALA A 678 -28.22 -0.96 11.51
C ALA A 678 -28.81 -0.69 10.11
N ALA A 679 -29.90 0.06 10.04
CA ALA A 679 -30.50 0.46 8.76
C ALA A 679 -29.53 1.33 7.93
N ALA A 680 -28.82 2.29 8.55
CA ALA A 680 -27.83 3.12 7.87
C ALA A 680 -26.68 2.27 7.28
N VAL A 681 -26.14 1.33 8.05
CA VAL A 681 -25.10 0.40 7.60
C VAL A 681 -25.57 -0.44 6.41
N VAL A 682 -26.78 -1.02 6.50
CA VAL A 682 -27.34 -1.85 5.42
C VAL A 682 -27.56 -1.03 4.14
N LEU A 683 -28.10 0.19 4.27
CA LEU A 683 -28.37 1.05 3.12
C LEU A 683 -27.08 1.56 2.45
N VAL A 684 -26.04 1.88 3.24
CA VAL A 684 -24.72 2.23 2.70
C VAL A 684 -24.10 1.05 1.96
N LEU A 685 -24.10 -0.14 2.55
CA LEU A 685 -23.59 -1.36 1.92
C LEU A 685 -24.32 -1.65 0.61
N ALA A 686 -25.65 -1.62 0.62
CA ALA A 686 -26.45 -1.87 -0.58
C ALA A 686 -26.19 -0.80 -1.66
N GLY A 687 -26.10 0.47 -1.28
CA GLY A 687 -25.80 1.57 -2.19
C GLY A 687 -24.42 1.40 -2.87
N LEU A 688 -23.37 1.13 -2.11
CA LEU A 688 -22.02 0.90 -2.65
C LEU A 688 -21.98 -0.33 -3.56
N THR A 689 -22.66 -1.42 -3.17
CA THR A 689 -22.74 -2.64 -3.97
C THR A 689 -23.45 -2.40 -5.30
N LEU A 690 -24.57 -1.65 -5.30
CA LEU A 690 -25.32 -1.27 -6.50
C LEU A 690 -24.51 -0.36 -7.45
N LEU A 691 -23.65 0.49 -6.89
CA LEU A 691 -22.72 1.32 -7.66
C LEU A 691 -21.53 0.53 -8.21
N GLY A 692 -21.43 -0.79 -7.94
CA GLY A 692 -20.34 -1.63 -8.41
C GLY A 692 -19.03 -1.44 -7.67
N VAL A 693 -19.04 -0.78 -6.50
CA VAL A 693 -17.83 -0.57 -5.70
C VAL A 693 -17.41 -1.89 -5.07
N THR A 694 -16.16 -2.28 -5.29
CA THR A 694 -15.54 -3.44 -4.62
C THR A 694 -15.17 -3.05 -3.18
N LEU A 695 -15.76 -3.77 -2.21
CA LEU A 695 -15.55 -3.46 -0.80
C LEU A 695 -14.27 -4.10 -0.27
N GLY A 696 -13.45 -3.31 0.41
CA GLY A 696 -12.22 -3.73 1.06
C GLY A 696 -12.19 -3.38 2.55
N VAL A 697 -11.06 -3.65 3.20
CA VAL A 697 -10.84 -3.42 4.64
C VAL A 697 -11.23 -2.01 5.08
N LEU A 698 -10.94 -0.99 4.27
CA LEU A 698 -11.21 0.41 4.63
C LEU A 698 -12.69 0.78 4.57
N HIS A 699 -13.48 0.13 3.73
CA HIS A 699 -14.94 0.27 3.77
C HIS A 699 -15.51 -0.30 5.07
N LEU A 700 -14.95 -1.41 5.59
CA LEU A 700 -15.34 -1.99 6.87
C LEU A 700 -15.05 -1.04 8.04
N VAL A 701 -13.89 -0.38 7.99
CA VAL A 701 -13.53 0.70 8.92
C VAL A 701 -14.54 1.83 8.86
N GLY A 702 -14.90 2.27 7.64
CA GLY A 702 -15.93 3.29 7.44
C GLY A 702 -17.29 2.91 8.03
N LEU A 703 -17.74 1.66 7.85
CA LEU A 703 -18.99 1.16 8.43
C LEU A 703 -18.97 1.18 9.97
N LEU A 704 -17.84 0.81 10.57
CA LEU A 704 -17.68 0.90 12.02
C LEU A 704 -17.78 2.35 12.50
N LEU A 705 -17.17 3.28 11.75
CA LEU A 705 -17.29 4.72 12.02
C LEU A 705 -18.72 5.24 11.86
N VAL A 706 -19.48 4.75 10.88
CA VAL A 706 -20.92 5.06 10.76
C VAL A 706 -21.69 4.68 12.02
N VAL A 707 -21.41 3.53 12.60
CA VAL A 707 -22.03 3.10 13.88
C VAL A 707 -21.57 4.00 15.02
N ALA A 708 -20.26 4.26 15.12
CA ALA A 708 -19.68 5.04 16.21
C ALA A 708 -20.20 6.49 16.20
N VAL A 709 -20.05 7.20 15.07
CA VAL A 709 -20.49 8.59 14.91
C VAL A 709 -22.02 8.69 14.91
N GLY A 710 -22.68 7.76 14.21
CA GLY A 710 -24.15 7.71 14.13
C GLY A 710 -24.81 7.51 15.49
N SER A 711 -24.15 6.80 16.43
CA SER A 711 -24.66 6.61 17.79
C SER A 711 -24.86 7.94 18.54
N ASN A 712 -24.05 8.95 18.24
CA ASN A 712 -24.21 10.30 18.82
C ASN A 712 -25.58 10.88 18.46
N TYR A 713 -25.97 10.82 17.19
CA TYR A 713 -27.27 11.35 16.75
C TYR A 713 -28.44 10.58 17.35
N ALA A 714 -28.36 9.25 17.36
CA ALA A 714 -29.38 8.39 17.93
C ALA A 714 -29.58 8.64 19.42
N LEU A 715 -28.48 8.83 20.19
CA LEU A 715 -28.54 9.15 21.62
C LEU A 715 -29.17 10.52 21.90
N PHE A 716 -28.82 11.53 21.10
CA PHE A 716 -29.44 12.85 21.25
C PHE A 716 -30.95 12.82 20.98
N PHE A 717 -31.41 12.10 19.94
CA PHE A 717 -32.84 11.93 19.68
C PHE A 717 -33.55 11.13 20.77
N ASP A 718 -32.91 10.09 21.33
CA ASP A 718 -33.48 9.35 22.46
C ASP A 718 -33.64 10.23 23.70
N HIS A 719 -32.65 11.13 23.96
CA HIS A 719 -32.68 12.06 25.05
C HIS A 719 -33.80 13.14 24.87
N LEU A 720 -33.91 13.72 23.66
CA LEU A 720 -34.96 14.68 23.34
C LEU A 720 -36.36 14.08 23.53
N CYS A 721 -36.60 12.83 23.13
CA CYS A 721 -37.89 12.15 23.32
C CYS A 721 -38.25 11.95 24.80
N LEU A 722 -37.28 11.83 25.70
CA LEU A 722 -37.53 11.71 27.15
C LEU A 722 -37.86 13.06 27.77
N ASP A 723 -37.19 14.11 27.33
CA ASP A 723 -37.41 15.47 27.81
C ASP A 723 -38.79 16.02 27.36
N ASP A 724 -39.17 15.76 26.10
CA ASP A 724 -40.50 16.16 25.57
C ASP A 724 -41.64 15.45 26.29
N ALA A 725 -41.49 14.15 26.58
CA ALA A 725 -42.48 13.39 27.34
C ALA A 725 -42.65 13.87 28.79
N ALA A 726 -41.61 14.50 29.36
CA ALA A 726 -41.63 15.02 30.74
C ALA A 726 -42.14 16.46 30.84
N ARG A 727 -42.05 17.27 29.78
CA ARG A 727 -42.28 18.72 29.83
C ARG A 727 -43.46 19.25 28.99
N ASP A 728 -44.05 18.43 28.12
CA ASP A 728 -45.05 18.83 27.11
C ASP A 728 -44.66 20.09 26.29
N THR A 729 -43.37 20.28 26.04
CA THR A 729 -42.79 21.43 25.35
C THR A 729 -42.15 20.97 24.03
N ALA A 730 -42.21 21.82 23.03
CA ALA A 730 -41.57 21.58 21.73
C ALA A 730 -40.05 21.42 21.89
N PRO A 731 -39.37 20.58 21.06
CA PRO A 731 -37.92 20.36 21.12
C PRO A 731 -37.14 21.68 21.02
N ASP A 732 -36.07 21.83 21.83
CA ASP A 732 -35.22 23.01 21.80
C ASP A 732 -34.57 23.18 20.41
N THR A 733 -34.92 24.27 19.73
CA THR A 733 -34.42 24.60 18.40
C THR A 733 -32.92 24.76 18.35
N ASP A 734 -32.26 25.19 19.43
CA ASP A 734 -30.80 25.30 19.53
C ASP A 734 -30.15 23.92 19.56
N THR A 735 -30.71 22.96 20.28
CA THR A 735 -30.22 21.57 20.28
C THR A 735 -30.33 20.94 18.89
N LEU A 736 -31.50 21.12 18.22
CA LEU A 736 -31.67 20.59 16.87
C LEU A 736 -30.72 21.22 15.84
N ALA A 737 -30.51 22.53 15.93
CA ALA A 737 -29.55 23.23 15.11
C ALA A 737 -28.12 22.69 15.32
N SER A 738 -27.73 22.43 16.57
CA SER A 738 -26.39 21.89 16.88
C SER A 738 -26.17 20.48 16.29
N LEU A 739 -27.22 19.62 16.31
CA LEU A 739 -27.15 18.28 15.70
C LEU A 739 -27.00 18.33 14.18
N LEU A 740 -27.80 19.19 13.53
CA LEU A 740 -27.70 19.36 12.08
C LEU A 740 -26.34 19.92 11.66
N MET A 741 -25.82 20.89 12.41
CA MET A 741 -24.52 21.48 12.15
C MET A 741 -23.39 20.44 12.31
N ALA A 742 -23.40 19.67 13.40
CA ALA A 742 -22.45 18.61 13.64
C ALA A 742 -22.52 17.52 12.56
N ASN A 743 -23.72 17.13 12.11
CA ASN A 743 -23.84 16.19 11.00
C ASN A 743 -23.27 16.78 9.71
N LEU A 744 -23.55 18.06 9.43
CA LEU A 744 -23.07 18.71 8.21
C LEU A 744 -21.54 18.85 8.21
N THR A 745 -20.90 19.14 9.36
CA THR A 745 -19.44 19.15 9.50
C THR A 745 -18.85 17.78 9.19
N THR A 746 -19.45 16.72 9.70
CA THR A 746 -19.05 15.33 9.45
C THR A 746 -19.25 14.97 7.97
N VAL A 747 -20.41 15.25 7.39
CA VAL A 747 -20.71 14.96 5.98
C VAL A 747 -19.77 15.71 5.04
N VAL A 748 -19.44 16.98 5.33
CA VAL A 748 -18.49 17.77 4.53
C VAL A 748 -17.07 17.20 4.64
N SER A 749 -16.61 16.89 5.85
CA SER A 749 -15.26 16.36 6.07
C SER A 749 -15.06 15.01 5.38
N PHE A 750 -15.97 14.06 5.59
CA PHE A 750 -15.88 12.75 4.94
C PHE A 750 -16.30 12.79 3.46
N GLY A 751 -17.15 13.72 3.06
CA GLY A 751 -17.50 13.95 1.66
C GLY A 751 -16.30 14.45 0.83
N LEU A 752 -15.50 15.34 1.37
CA LEU A 752 -14.23 15.74 0.78
C LEU A 752 -13.27 14.55 0.67
N LEU A 753 -13.19 13.72 1.72
CA LEU A 753 -12.35 12.52 1.69
C LEU A 753 -12.82 11.52 0.62
N ALA A 754 -14.14 11.45 0.34
CA ALA A 754 -14.68 10.60 -0.72
C ALA A 754 -14.21 10.98 -2.13
N THR A 755 -13.71 12.21 -2.32
CA THR A 755 -13.16 12.71 -3.58
C THR A 755 -11.64 12.51 -3.70
N ALA A 756 -11.00 11.82 -2.75
CA ALA A 756 -9.56 11.63 -2.77
C ALA A 756 -9.12 10.72 -3.93
N GLU A 757 -7.99 11.02 -4.53
CA GLU A 757 -7.34 10.16 -5.53
C GLU A 757 -6.70 8.93 -4.89
N VAL A 758 -6.39 8.99 -3.59
CA VAL A 758 -5.88 7.86 -2.83
C VAL A 758 -7.05 6.93 -2.47
N PRO A 759 -7.10 5.69 -3.01
CA PRO A 759 -8.26 4.79 -2.83
C PRO A 759 -8.57 4.50 -1.35
N ALA A 760 -7.52 4.46 -0.52
CA ALA A 760 -7.62 4.25 0.91
C ALA A 760 -8.45 5.35 1.60
N LEU A 761 -8.24 6.61 1.25
CA LEU A 761 -8.97 7.75 1.79
C LEU A 761 -10.40 7.79 1.23
N ALA A 762 -10.52 7.59 -0.09
CA ALA A 762 -11.81 7.58 -0.78
C ALA A 762 -12.80 6.55 -0.22
N ALA A 763 -12.32 5.33 0.06
CA ALA A 763 -13.16 4.24 0.60
C ALA A 763 -13.83 4.60 1.92
N VAL A 764 -13.10 5.23 2.84
CA VAL A 764 -13.67 5.67 4.12
C VAL A 764 -14.64 6.83 3.91
N GLY A 765 -14.29 7.81 3.08
CA GLY A 765 -15.16 8.94 2.77
C GLY A 765 -16.48 8.51 2.13
N GLN A 766 -16.43 7.65 1.11
CA GLN A 766 -17.61 7.10 0.41
C GLN A 766 -18.54 6.28 1.31
N THR A 767 -18.00 5.75 2.41
CA THR A 767 -18.78 5.00 3.38
C THR A 767 -19.37 5.90 4.46
N VAL A 768 -18.55 6.77 5.05
CA VAL A 768 -18.92 7.53 6.26
C VAL A 768 -19.81 8.74 5.92
N ALA A 769 -19.55 9.45 4.82
CA ALA A 769 -20.35 10.62 4.48
C ALA A 769 -21.84 10.29 4.27
N PRO A 770 -22.22 9.34 3.40
CA PRO A 770 -23.61 8.94 3.26
C PRO A 770 -24.14 8.25 4.53
N GLY A 771 -23.29 7.50 5.24
CA GLY A 771 -23.65 6.81 6.46
C GLY A 771 -24.01 7.75 7.60
N ALA A 772 -23.27 8.82 7.83
CA ALA A 772 -23.56 9.84 8.83
C ALA A 772 -24.88 10.59 8.53
N LEU A 773 -25.10 10.93 7.25
CA LEU A 773 -26.36 11.54 6.82
C LEU A 773 -27.54 10.60 7.04
N LEU A 774 -27.44 9.34 6.62
CA LEU A 774 -28.47 8.33 6.83
C LEU A 774 -28.71 8.06 8.31
N ALA A 775 -27.64 7.99 9.13
CA ALA A 775 -27.78 7.80 10.58
C ALA A 775 -28.59 8.93 11.24
N LEU A 776 -28.36 10.18 10.84
CA LEU A 776 -29.16 11.31 11.32
C LEU A 776 -30.63 11.19 10.90
N LEU A 777 -30.90 10.99 9.59
CA LEU A 777 -32.28 10.94 9.04
C LEU A 777 -33.08 9.74 9.60
N LEU A 778 -32.45 8.57 9.68
CA LEU A 778 -33.08 7.37 10.21
C LEU A 778 -33.31 7.46 11.73
N SER A 779 -32.38 8.07 12.48
CA SER A 779 -32.56 8.33 13.90
C SER A 779 -33.78 9.26 14.13
N ALA A 780 -33.88 10.31 13.34
CA ALA A 780 -35.03 11.21 13.36
C ALA A 780 -36.35 10.47 13.01
N ALA A 781 -36.35 9.56 12.02
CA ALA A 781 -37.54 8.82 11.59
C ALA A 781 -37.98 7.75 12.58
N PHE A 782 -37.03 7.04 13.23
CA PHE A 782 -37.33 5.86 14.05
C PHE A 782 -37.47 6.15 15.53
N ILE A 783 -36.78 7.17 16.05
CA ILE A 783 -36.74 7.49 17.47
C ILE A 783 -37.82 8.48 17.85
N THR A 784 -38.16 9.50 17.03
CA THR A 784 -39.16 10.49 17.35
C THR A 784 -40.56 9.87 17.43
N PRO A 785 -41.40 10.25 18.44
CA PRO A 785 -42.80 9.84 18.53
C PRO A 785 -43.58 10.32 17.34
N ARG A 786 -44.61 9.55 16.91
CA ARG A 786 -45.58 10.03 15.91
C ARG A 786 -46.34 11.21 16.52
N PRO A 787 -46.49 12.34 15.81
CA PRO A 787 -47.41 13.36 16.28
C PRO A 787 -48.80 12.71 16.48
N ALA A 788 -49.37 12.86 17.66
CA ALA A 788 -50.75 12.43 17.89
C ALA A 788 -51.60 13.08 16.84
N GLY A 789 -52.36 12.27 16.08
CA GLY A 789 -53.36 12.81 15.18
C GLY A 789 -54.30 13.74 15.94
N PRO A 790 -55.01 14.67 15.25
CA PRO A 790 -55.98 15.54 15.93
C PRO A 790 -56.84 14.66 16.84
N ARG A 791 -56.82 14.93 18.15
CA ARG A 791 -57.73 14.30 19.06
C ARG A 791 -59.14 14.64 18.56
N ASP A 792 -59.89 13.65 18.12
CA ASP A 792 -61.33 13.80 17.87
C ASP A 792 -61.91 14.53 19.05
N GLY A 793 -62.56 15.68 18.72
CA GLY A 793 -63.01 16.64 19.69
C GLY A 793 -64.04 16.07 20.68
N THR A 794 -63.53 15.59 21.79
CA THR A 794 -64.34 15.50 23.04
C THR A 794 -63.96 16.75 23.82
N PRO A 795 -64.92 17.65 24.02
CA PRO A 795 -64.77 18.83 24.88
C PRO A 795 -64.47 18.35 26.31
N PRO A 796 -63.60 19.06 27.06
CA PRO A 796 -63.32 18.70 28.45
C PRO A 796 -64.65 18.77 29.21
N PRO A 797 -64.93 17.88 30.19
CA PRO A 797 -66.13 17.95 31.02
C PRO A 797 -66.17 19.31 31.71
N LEU A 798 -67.24 20.03 31.52
CA LEU A 798 -67.58 21.28 32.25
C LEU A 798 -67.50 20.96 33.74
N VAL A 799 -66.52 21.61 34.43
CA VAL A 799 -66.46 21.61 35.89
C VAL A 799 -67.72 22.23 36.36
N GLY A 800 -68.61 21.44 37.00
CA GLY A 800 -69.87 21.88 37.58
C GLY A 800 -69.63 22.95 38.63
N GLU A 801 -70.31 24.06 38.49
CA GLU A 801 -70.40 25.09 39.48
C GLU A 801 -70.94 24.45 40.82
N SER A 802 -70.21 24.60 41.87
CA SER A 802 -70.72 24.29 43.22
C SER A 802 -71.76 25.36 43.65
N PRO A 803 -72.91 24.98 44.13
CA PRO A 803 -73.91 25.98 44.62
C PRO A 803 -73.39 26.69 45.87
N GLY A 804 -73.55 28.00 45.83
CA GLY A 804 -73.16 28.91 46.89
C GLY A 804 -73.78 28.63 48.28
N SER A 805 -72.98 28.81 49.32
CA SER A 805 -73.48 28.91 50.73
C SER A 805 -74.00 30.32 51.02
N PRO A 806 -75.10 30.49 51.74
CA PRO A 806 -75.60 31.79 52.08
C PRO A 806 -74.88 32.52 53.19
N PRO A 807 -74.98 33.81 53.33
CA PRO A 807 -74.21 34.65 54.29
C PRO A 807 -74.76 34.59 55.70
N LYS A 808 -73.79 34.49 56.65
CA LYS A 808 -73.90 35.13 57.92
C LYS A 808 -72.49 35.63 58.31
#